data_272261818c60e7020fb462d5797cdcbb
#
_entry.id   272261818c60e7020fb462d5797cdcbb
#
_cell.length_a   1.000
_cell.length_b   1.000
_cell.length_c   1.000
_cell.angle_alpha   90.00
_cell.angle_beta   90.00
_cell.angle_gamma   90.00
#
_symmetry.space_group_name_H-M   'P 1'
#
loop_
_entity.id
_entity.type
_entity.pdbx_description
1 polymer ?
#
loop_
_entity_poly.entity_id
_entity_poly.type
_entity_poly.pdbx_seq_one_letter_code
_entity_poly.pdbx_strand_id
1 'polypeptide(L)'
;MQLKDLQAYEILEKRPIKDLNSEGIILRHKKSGARIAVISNDDDNKVFYIGFRTPPEDSTGVAHIIEHTVLCGSDKYPVKDPFVELVKGSLNTFLNAMTYPEKTIYPIASCNDKDFQNLMSVYMDAVFHPNIYKYQEIFQQEGWHYELESEDAPVTINGVVYNEMKGAFSSPDDVLSRQIMTSLFPDTTYANVSGGDPLHIPELTYEEYLDFHRRYYHPCNSYIYLYGDMDVAEKLAWMDEAYLGKYEAIGLDSEIKLQKPFEKPIEVTHKYSISSTESEENNTYLSYNTVIETALDEKLYLAFDILDYALVSAPGAPLKQALIDAGIGSEITGGYDSGTLQPTFSVIAKNTNPQEKEHFLAVIRETLEGLVKNGLNKKSLLAGINSSEFRYREADFGHFPKGLLYGIQCLDSWLYDDMRPFLHLEALDTYRFLKEQVETDYFEQLIQKYLLNNKHASVVIIEPEKGLNAKNEAALEKKLAEYKAGLSEDEIRKLIADTKHLKEYQETPSPKEDLEKIPMLARSDMKKEAAPFYNTELSVKGVPVVHHDIYSNGIIYLTMLFDIAHVPAEDIPYLGVLKAVLGYVDTKNYSYADFANEVNIHTGGISSTIGVYPSVKDKDDYQVKFEVRTKALYDKLPEAATLMKEMLFTSNIDDEKRLYEIIAELKSRLQVSISSAGHSVASTRAMTYFSKAAAYKDTITFYETLCDLEAHFDERKEALTAKLKEMVSSIFTKEHLLVSVTCEKDGLSIVETELEKFIPMLYETSGEEKQAEIVPVRKNEGFMDASQVLYVARAGNFRAHGFDYHGALRILKVIMEYDYLWINIRVKGGAYGCMNGYMKNGDTYFVSYRDPNLEKTNEIYDGIPAYIEQFTADERDMTKYIIGTISDMDVPMNPSTKGDRSMAAYLQNISYEEIQKERDQVIGATQEDIRGLRDMIASVLAENNLCVVGNEETLQASEGMFGEVKHLNESER
;
A
#
# COMPACT_ATOMS: atom_id res chain seq x y z
N MET A 1 19.24 -27.13 -22.25
CA MET A 1 18.32 -27.26 -23.42
C MET A 1 18.16 -25.87 -24.02
N GLN A 2 18.01 -25.74 -25.34
CA GLN A 2 17.75 -24.42 -25.94
C GLN A 2 16.24 -24.27 -26.19
N LEU A 3 15.71 -23.05 -26.11
CA LEU A 3 14.29 -22.75 -26.35
C LEU A 3 13.77 -23.32 -27.68
N LYS A 4 14.58 -23.25 -28.76
CA LYS A 4 14.21 -23.79 -30.09
C LYS A 4 14.04 -25.30 -30.11
N ASP A 5 14.55 -26.01 -29.10
CA ASP A 5 14.47 -27.47 -29.01
C ASP A 5 13.15 -27.95 -28.36
N LEU A 6 12.38 -27.03 -27.74
CA LEU A 6 11.11 -27.30 -27.09
C LEU A 6 9.97 -27.45 -28.11
N GLN A 7 9.61 -28.70 -28.45
CA GLN A 7 8.58 -28.99 -29.46
C GLN A 7 7.16 -28.61 -29.01
N ALA A 8 6.91 -28.55 -27.70
CA ALA A 8 5.60 -28.20 -27.14
C ALA A 8 5.21 -26.72 -27.31
N TYR A 9 6.19 -25.85 -27.58
CA TYR A 9 5.98 -24.41 -27.69
C TYR A 9 6.22 -23.89 -29.10
N GLU A 10 5.51 -22.83 -29.44
CA GLU A 10 5.74 -21.99 -30.61
C GLU A 10 6.28 -20.65 -30.14
N ILE A 11 7.44 -20.24 -30.67
CA ILE A 11 7.97 -18.91 -30.45
C ILE A 11 7.32 -17.98 -31.47
N LEU A 12 6.46 -17.08 -30.98
CA LEU A 12 5.73 -16.13 -31.82
C LEU A 12 6.58 -14.91 -32.13
N GLU A 13 7.32 -14.43 -31.14
CA GLU A 13 8.25 -13.30 -31.28
C GLU A 13 9.44 -13.44 -30.33
N LYS A 14 10.60 -12.96 -30.78
CA LYS A 14 11.81 -12.81 -29.96
C LYS A 14 12.53 -11.54 -30.39
N ARG A 15 12.64 -10.55 -29.48
CA ARG A 15 13.23 -9.25 -29.76
C ARG A 15 13.85 -8.60 -28.54
N PRO A 16 14.79 -7.65 -28.71
CA PRO A 16 15.25 -6.85 -27.59
C PRO A 16 14.16 -5.87 -27.10
N ILE A 17 14.05 -5.71 -25.78
CA ILE A 17 13.36 -4.60 -25.12
C ILE A 17 14.45 -3.63 -24.69
N LYS A 18 14.73 -2.65 -25.53
CA LYS A 18 15.92 -1.77 -25.38
C LYS A 18 15.89 -0.95 -24.10
N ASP A 19 14.73 -0.41 -23.76
CA ASP A 19 14.56 0.46 -22.60
C ASP A 19 14.87 -0.27 -21.28
N LEU A 20 14.68 -1.59 -21.25
CA LEU A 20 14.93 -2.43 -20.08
C LEU A 20 16.24 -3.23 -20.16
N ASN A 21 17.05 -3.04 -21.21
CA ASN A 21 18.24 -3.85 -21.48
C ASN A 21 17.97 -5.36 -21.36
N SER A 22 16.85 -5.82 -21.91
CA SER A 22 16.33 -7.17 -21.74
C SER A 22 15.98 -7.79 -23.09
N GLU A 23 15.80 -9.13 -23.11
CA GLU A 23 15.26 -9.84 -24.27
C GLU A 23 13.80 -10.23 -23.99
N GLY A 24 12.88 -9.77 -24.84
CA GLY A 24 11.46 -10.14 -24.80
C GLY A 24 11.16 -11.33 -25.69
N ILE A 25 10.40 -12.31 -25.19
CA ILE A 25 10.02 -13.52 -25.93
C ILE A 25 8.53 -13.77 -25.71
N ILE A 26 7.79 -13.91 -26.80
CA ILE A 26 6.36 -14.30 -26.79
C ILE A 26 6.26 -15.73 -27.29
N LEU A 27 5.63 -16.61 -26.50
CA LEU A 27 5.40 -17.99 -26.84
C LEU A 27 3.94 -18.41 -26.64
N ARG A 28 3.56 -19.48 -27.35
CA ARG A 28 2.28 -20.18 -27.13
C ARG A 28 2.56 -21.66 -26.92
N HIS A 29 1.95 -22.24 -25.91
CA HIS A 29 1.94 -23.69 -25.74
C HIS A 29 0.96 -24.32 -26.73
N LYS A 30 1.46 -25.14 -27.65
CA LYS A 30 0.68 -25.61 -28.84
C LYS A 30 -0.53 -26.42 -28.44
N LYS A 31 -0.44 -27.31 -27.45
CA LYS A 31 -1.50 -28.21 -27.06
C LYS A 31 -2.59 -27.53 -26.26
N SER A 32 -2.24 -26.82 -25.23
CA SER A 32 -3.17 -26.20 -24.28
C SER A 32 -3.64 -24.80 -24.68
N GLY A 33 -2.88 -24.12 -25.56
CA GLY A 33 -3.15 -22.75 -25.94
C GLY A 33 -2.66 -21.68 -24.94
N ALA A 34 -1.96 -22.08 -23.87
CA ALA A 34 -1.43 -21.14 -22.87
C ALA A 34 -0.51 -20.07 -23.51
N ARG A 35 -0.66 -18.83 -23.06
CA ARG A 35 0.14 -17.67 -23.48
C ARG A 35 1.31 -17.48 -22.53
N ILE A 36 2.52 -17.27 -23.06
CA ILE A 36 3.71 -17.04 -22.26
C ILE A 36 4.43 -15.80 -22.75
N ALA A 37 4.79 -14.90 -21.82
CA ALA A 37 5.68 -13.79 -22.05
C ALA A 37 6.91 -13.90 -21.13
N VAL A 38 8.09 -13.70 -21.70
CA VAL A 38 9.35 -13.79 -20.98
C VAL A 38 10.12 -12.50 -21.16
N ILE A 39 10.63 -11.93 -20.06
CA ILE A 39 11.63 -10.85 -20.06
C ILE A 39 12.91 -11.40 -19.45
N SER A 40 13.87 -11.76 -20.30
CA SER A 40 15.14 -12.34 -19.87
C SER A 40 16.20 -11.25 -19.73
N ASN A 41 16.84 -11.19 -18.56
CA ASN A 41 17.91 -10.24 -18.21
C ASN A 41 18.78 -10.82 -17.08
N ASP A 42 19.66 -10.01 -16.48
CA ASP A 42 20.60 -10.38 -15.42
C ASP A 42 20.11 -10.07 -14.00
N ASP A 43 18.82 -9.75 -13.83
CA ASP A 43 18.21 -9.53 -12.50
C ASP A 43 18.04 -10.89 -11.78
N ASP A 44 18.69 -11.06 -10.62
CA ASP A 44 18.61 -12.30 -9.84
C ASP A 44 17.30 -12.45 -9.08
N ASN A 45 16.52 -11.34 -8.92
CA ASN A 45 15.19 -11.38 -8.32
C ASN A 45 14.15 -11.83 -9.36
N LYS A 46 14.07 -13.13 -9.56
CA LYS A 46 13.19 -13.78 -10.54
C LYS A 46 11.74 -13.62 -10.18
N VAL A 47 10.90 -13.36 -11.19
CA VAL A 47 9.46 -13.22 -11.02
C VAL A 47 8.74 -14.20 -11.94
N PHE A 48 7.73 -14.85 -11.41
CA PHE A 48 6.73 -15.62 -12.14
C PHE A 48 5.35 -15.15 -11.70
N TYR A 49 4.43 -15.06 -12.62
CA TYR A 49 3.01 -15.18 -12.30
C TYR A 49 2.28 -16.04 -13.33
N ILE A 50 1.20 -16.67 -12.87
CA ILE A 50 0.13 -17.16 -13.72
C ILE A 50 -1.12 -16.33 -13.45
N GLY A 51 -1.71 -15.78 -14.50
CA GLY A 51 -2.93 -14.98 -14.44
C GLY A 51 -3.99 -15.52 -15.38
N PHE A 52 -5.24 -15.17 -15.10
CA PHE A 52 -6.40 -15.53 -15.89
C PHE A 52 -7.27 -14.30 -16.13
N ARG A 53 -7.95 -14.25 -17.29
CA ARG A 53 -9.10 -13.35 -17.39
C ARG A 53 -10.22 -13.94 -16.55
N THR A 54 -10.75 -13.15 -15.64
CA THR A 54 -11.81 -13.55 -14.70
C THR A 54 -12.92 -12.48 -14.68
N PRO A 55 -13.56 -12.18 -15.82
CA PRO A 55 -14.58 -11.14 -15.90
C PRO A 55 -15.80 -11.55 -15.08
N PRO A 56 -16.17 -10.83 -13.99
CA PRO A 56 -17.35 -11.14 -13.20
C PRO A 56 -18.64 -10.82 -13.98
N GLU A 57 -19.65 -11.67 -13.82
CA GLU A 57 -20.98 -11.51 -14.43
C GLU A 57 -21.98 -10.83 -13.46
N ASP A 58 -21.60 -10.75 -12.16
CA ASP A 58 -22.36 -10.13 -11.08
C ASP A 58 -21.40 -9.58 -9.99
N SER A 59 -21.96 -9.08 -8.90
CA SER A 59 -21.20 -8.50 -7.78
C SER A 59 -21.08 -9.44 -6.56
N THR A 60 -21.17 -10.77 -6.77
CA THR A 60 -21.02 -11.77 -5.69
C THR A 60 -19.58 -11.95 -5.24
N GLY A 61 -18.60 -11.36 -5.94
CA GLY A 61 -17.19 -11.50 -5.60
C GLY A 61 -16.59 -12.86 -5.88
N VAL A 62 -17.19 -13.64 -6.77
CA VAL A 62 -16.77 -15.03 -7.07
C VAL A 62 -15.30 -15.11 -7.49
N ALA A 63 -14.78 -14.13 -8.26
CA ALA A 63 -13.38 -14.09 -8.67
C ALA A 63 -12.43 -13.90 -7.46
N HIS A 64 -12.79 -13.04 -6.52
CA HIS A 64 -12.03 -12.77 -5.30
C HIS A 64 -12.08 -13.96 -4.33
N ILE A 65 -13.25 -14.59 -4.15
CA ILE A 65 -13.36 -15.78 -3.31
C ILE A 65 -12.53 -16.94 -3.88
N ILE A 66 -12.49 -17.10 -5.22
CA ILE A 66 -11.61 -18.10 -5.86
C ILE A 66 -10.14 -17.76 -5.65
N GLU A 67 -9.76 -16.49 -5.74
CA GLU A 67 -8.39 -16.06 -5.45
C GLU A 67 -7.91 -16.58 -4.09
N HIS A 68 -8.68 -16.34 -3.03
CA HIS A 68 -8.36 -16.84 -1.69
C HIS A 68 -8.35 -18.38 -1.63
N THR A 69 -9.36 -19.01 -2.17
CA THR A 69 -9.64 -20.43 -1.92
C THR A 69 -8.76 -21.40 -2.71
N VAL A 70 -8.25 -21.04 -3.90
CA VAL A 70 -7.32 -21.93 -4.64
C VAL A 70 -6.00 -22.12 -3.89
N LEU A 71 -5.63 -21.18 -3.04
CA LEU A 71 -4.44 -21.24 -2.19
C LEU A 71 -4.68 -22.04 -0.89
N CYS A 72 -5.89 -22.57 -0.66
CA CYS A 72 -6.25 -23.39 0.50
C CYS A 72 -6.08 -24.90 0.24
N GLY A 73 -5.00 -25.29 -0.42
CA GLY A 73 -4.63 -26.68 -0.68
C GLY A 73 -4.95 -27.17 -2.10
N SER A 74 -4.16 -28.15 -2.54
CA SER A 74 -4.26 -28.69 -3.89
C SER A 74 -3.99 -30.22 -3.89
N ASP A 75 -4.12 -30.86 -5.03
CA ASP A 75 -3.92 -32.30 -5.17
C ASP A 75 -2.53 -32.76 -4.74
N LYS A 76 -1.50 -32.05 -5.16
CA LYS A 76 -0.11 -32.34 -4.83
C LYS A 76 0.29 -31.85 -3.44
N TYR A 77 -0.33 -30.75 -2.98
CA TYR A 77 -0.04 -30.09 -1.73
C TYR A 77 -1.32 -29.98 -0.88
N PRO A 78 -1.81 -31.08 -0.27
CA PRO A 78 -3.12 -31.14 0.35
C PRO A 78 -3.19 -30.57 1.76
N VAL A 79 -2.31 -29.64 2.11
CA VAL A 79 -2.37 -28.89 3.37
C VAL A 79 -3.47 -27.83 3.28
N LYS A 80 -4.05 -27.42 4.42
CA LYS A 80 -5.14 -26.44 4.45
C LYS A 80 -4.71 -25.04 3.99
N ASP A 81 -3.45 -24.67 4.22
CA ASP A 81 -2.91 -23.36 3.84
C ASP A 81 -1.46 -23.50 3.36
N PRO A 82 -1.24 -23.94 2.09
CA PRO A 82 0.09 -23.98 1.50
C PRO A 82 0.74 -22.60 1.42
N PHE A 83 -0.04 -21.53 1.27
CA PHE A 83 0.46 -20.15 1.21
C PHE A 83 1.18 -19.79 2.52
N VAL A 84 0.55 -20.00 3.66
CA VAL A 84 1.15 -19.74 4.97
C VAL A 84 2.39 -20.62 5.21
N GLU A 85 2.36 -21.89 4.78
CA GLU A 85 3.55 -22.75 4.87
C GLU A 85 4.72 -22.26 4.02
N LEU A 86 4.45 -21.68 2.85
CA LEU A 86 5.48 -21.06 2.00
C LEU A 86 6.02 -19.77 2.61
N VAL A 87 5.17 -18.88 3.11
CA VAL A 87 5.63 -17.64 3.78
C VAL A 87 6.57 -17.97 4.94
N LYS A 88 6.25 -18.99 5.73
CA LYS A 88 7.09 -19.45 6.85
C LYS A 88 8.39 -20.12 6.41
N GLY A 89 8.46 -20.71 5.23
CA GLY A 89 9.52 -21.66 4.87
C GLY A 89 10.22 -21.45 3.51
N SER A 90 10.07 -20.27 2.89
CA SER A 90 10.75 -19.93 1.63
C SER A 90 11.59 -18.65 1.76
N LEU A 91 12.51 -18.45 0.81
CA LEU A 91 13.28 -17.21 0.63
C LEU A 91 12.61 -16.30 -0.40
N ASN A 92 11.28 -16.24 -0.37
CA ASN A 92 10.52 -15.42 -1.28
C ASN A 92 10.83 -13.93 -1.07
N THR A 93 10.89 -13.18 -2.14
CA THR A 93 10.94 -11.72 -2.11
C THR A 93 9.57 -11.11 -2.38
N PHE A 94 8.63 -11.92 -2.86
CA PHE A 94 7.23 -11.60 -3.02
C PHE A 94 6.38 -12.88 -3.12
N LEU A 95 5.26 -12.89 -2.44
CA LEU A 95 4.29 -13.98 -2.46
C LEU A 95 2.90 -13.40 -2.20
N ASN A 96 2.00 -13.48 -3.19
CA ASN A 96 0.64 -12.95 -3.06
C ASN A 96 -0.30 -13.57 -4.11
N ALA A 97 -1.57 -13.16 -4.07
CA ALA A 97 -2.56 -13.27 -5.13
C ALA A 97 -3.28 -11.92 -5.25
N MET A 98 -3.81 -11.59 -6.42
CA MET A 98 -4.40 -10.27 -6.68
C MET A 98 -5.57 -10.39 -7.64
N THR A 99 -6.75 -9.93 -7.22
CA THR A 99 -7.94 -9.80 -8.06
C THR A 99 -8.14 -8.36 -8.51
N TYR A 100 -8.23 -8.15 -9.81
CA TYR A 100 -8.52 -6.90 -10.49
C TYR A 100 -9.94 -6.94 -11.09
N PRO A 101 -10.44 -5.87 -11.71
CA PRO A 101 -11.79 -5.87 -12.27
C PRO A 101 -12.09 -6.99 -13.28
N GLU A 102 -11.09 -7.44 -14.05
CA GLU A 102 -11.27 -8.43 -15.11
C GLU A 102 -10.21 -9.53 -15.16
N LYS A 103 -9.27 -9.53 -14.22
CA LYS A 103 -8.16 -10.50 -14.16
C LYS A 103 -7.83 -10.87 -12.73
N THR A 104 -7.33 -12.09 -12.54
CA THR A 104 -6.76 -12.56 -11.27
C THR A 104 -5.37 -13.12 -11.53
N ILE A 105 -4.37 -12.70 -10.77
CA ILE A 105 -2.97 -13.12 -10.93
C ILE A 105 -2.41 -13.69 -9.63
N TYR A 106 -1.49 -14.63 -9.79
CA TYR A 106 -0.83 -15.37 -8.72
C TYR A 106 0.69 -15.19 -8.85
N PRO A 107 1.24 -14.09 -8.34
CA PRO A 107 2.65 -13.75 -8.48
C PRO A 107 3.51 -14.31 -7.36
N ILE A 108 4.72 -14.75 -7.73
CA ILE A 108 5.80 -15.07 -6.80
C ILE A 108 7.12 -14.47 -7.28
N ALA A 109 8.03 -14.21 -6.33
CA ALA A 109 9.39 -13.81 -6.65
C ALA A 109 10.40 -14.40 -5.65
N SER A 110 11.61 -14.72 -6.14
CA SER A 110 12.72 -15.17 -5.30
C SER A 110 14.07 -14.96 -6.00
N CYS A 111 15.09 -14.58 -5.22
CA CYS A 111 16.47 -14.55 -5.70
C CYS A 111 17.12 -15.96 -5.72
N ASN A 112 16.54 -16.95 -5.06
CA ASN A 112 17.03 -18.33 -5.01
C ASN A 112 16.32 -19.19 -6.07
N ASP A 113 17.07 -19.81 -7.00
CA ASP A 113 16.47 -20.57 -8.12
C ASP A 113 15.73 -21.83 -7.67
N LYS A 114 16.20 -22.53 -6.63
CA LYS A 114 15.52 -23.70 -6.05
C LYS A 114 14.21 -23.30 -5.39
N ASP A 115 14.21 -22.20 -4.65
CA ASP A 115 13.04 -21.64 -4.01
C ASP A 115 12.03 -21.18 -5.06
N PHE A 116 12.48 -20.46 -6.08
CA PHE A 116 11.66 -20.01 -7.20
C PHE A 116 10.92 -21.19 -7.88
N GLN A 117 11.64 -22.31 -8.12
CA GLN A 117 11.04 -23.53 -8.67
C GLN A 117 10.01 -24.16 -7.72
N ASN A 118 10.29 -24.16 -6.42
CA ASN A 118 9.35 -24.64 -5.40
C ASN A 118 8.06 -23.83 -5.39
N LEU A 119 8.18 -22.51 -5.37
CA LEU A 119 7.05 -21.58 -5.40
C LEU A 119 6.20 -21.73 -6.66
N MET A 120 6.85 -21.82 -7.85
CA MET A 120 6.15 -22.10 -9.10
C MET A 120 5.35 -23.41 -9.02
N SER A 121 5.92 -24.46 -8.44
CA SER A 121 5.26 -25.78 -8.35
C SER A 121 4.01 -25.73 -7.48
N VAL A 122 4.05 -25.02 -6.35
CA VAL A 122 2.87 -24.90 -5.46
C VAL A 122 1.78 -24.08 -6.12
N TYR A 123 2.15 -22.92 -6.73
CA TYR A 123 1.17 -22.03 -7.36
C TYR A 123 0.51 -22.62 -8.61
N MET A 124 1.27 -23.32 -9.44
CA MET A 124 0.71 -24.01 -10.62
C MET A 124 -0.27 -25.11 -10.21
N ASP A 125 0.04 -25.88 -9.15
CA ASP A 125 -0.88 -26.92 -8.66
C ASP A 125 -2.13 -26.31 -8.01
N ALA A 126 -1.95 -25.23 -7.24
CA ALA A 126 -3.06 -24.54 -6.60
C ALA A 126 -4.10 -24.04 -7.60
N VAL A 127 -3.69 -23.36 -8.68
CA VAL A 127 -4.64 -22.81 -9.65
C VAL A 127 -5.31 -23.86 -10.54
N PHE A 128 -4.63 -24.98 -10.85
CA PHE A 128 -5.18 -26.01 -11.74
C PHE A 128 -5.87 -27.18 -11.04
N HIS A 129 -5.45 -27.52 -9.82
CA HIS A 129 -5.93 -28.68 -9.07
C HIS A 129 -6.30 -28.34 -7.61
N PRO A 130 -7.04 -27.26 -7.34
CA PRO A 130 -7.36 -26.85 -5.97
C PRO A 130 -8.29 -27.85 -5.28
N ASN A 131 -8.17 -27.93 -3.95
CA ASN A 131 -9.02 -28.78 -3.11
C ASN A 131 -10.45 -28.26 -2.94
N ILE A 132 -10.81 -27.15 -3.56
CA ILE A 132 -12.16 -26.55 -3.50
C ILE A 132 -13.28 -27.51 -3.96
N TYR A 133 -12.95 -28.50 -4.77
CA TYR A 133 -13.88 -29.55 -5.23
C TYR A 133 -14.10 -30.68 -4.22
N LYS A 134 -13.23 -30.76 -3.20
CA LYS A 134 -13.25 -31.82 -2.17
C LYS A 134 -13.84 -31.35 -0.87
N TYR A 135 -13.60 -30.08 -0.51
CA TYR A 135 -13.93 -29.51 0.79
C TYR A 135 -14.71 -28.22 0.60
N GLN A 136 -16.01 -28.27 0.85
CA GLN A 136 -16.90 -27.09 0.81
C GLN A 136 -16.54 -26.09 1.94
N GLU A 137 -15.93 -26.59 3.01
CA GLU A 137 -15.46 -25.79 4.15
C GLU A 137 -14.50 -24.68 3.73
N ILE A 138 -13.73 -24.88 2.67
CA ILE A 138 -12.83 -23.84 2.12
C ILE A 138 -13.64 -22.63 1.62
N PHE A 139 -14.71 -22.88 0.88
CA PHE A 139 -15.63 -21.82 0.41
C PHE A 139 -16.32 -21.13 1.58
N GLN A 140 -16.76 -21.90 2.58
CA GLN A 140 -17.44 -21.36 3.76
C GLN A 140 -16.52 -20.49 4.62
N GLN A 141 -15.28 -20.90 4.80
CA GLN A 141 -14.28 -20.15 5.57
C GLN A 141 -13.86 -18.85 4.87
N GLU A 142 -13.43 -18.93 3.62
CA GLU A 142 -12.88 -17.78 2.91
C GLU A 142 -13.95 -16.90 2.26
N GLY A 143 -15.03 -17.47 1.74
CA GLY A 143 -16.11 -16.74 1.08
C GLY A 143 -17.13 -16.21 2.08
N TRP A 144 -18.14 -17.02 2.33
CA TRP A 144 -19.21 -16.69 3.28
C TRP A 144 -19.97 -17.95 3.76
N HIS A 145 -20.58 -17.84 4.95
CA HIS A 145 -21.50 -18.86 5.48
C HIS A 145 -22.47 -18.24 6.49
N TYR A 146 -23.61 -18.92 6.72
CA TYR A 146 -24.44 -18.64 7.89
C TYR A 146 -23.83 -19.28 9.12
N GLU A 147 -23.76 -18.52 10.24
CA GLU A 147 -23.30 -19.01 11.53
C GLU A 147 -24.46 -19.00 12.54
N LEU A 148 -24.65 -20.12 13.25
CA LEU A 148 -25.63 -20.27 14.32
C LEU A 148 -25.05 -21.14 15.45
N GLU A 149 -24.73 -20.55 16.57
CA GLU A 149 -24.07 -21.28 17.69
C GLU A 149 -25.00 -22.10 18.55
N SER A 150 -26.26 -21.64 18.70
CA SER A 150 -27.28 -22.31 19.52
C SER A 150 -28.69 -21.95 19.05
N GLU A 151 -29.73 -22.68 19.54
CA GLU A 151 -31.11 -22.38 19.18
C GLU A 151 -31.54 -20.95 19.57
N ASP A 152 -30.96 -20.39 20.66
CA ASP A 152 -31.29 -19.04 21.13
C ASP A 152 -30.44 -17.95 20.51
N ALA A 153 -29.30 -18.28 19.91
CA ALA A 153 -28.41 -17.32 19.29
C ALA A 153 -28.99 -16.73 17.97
N PRO A 154 -28.66 -15.48 17.58
CA PRO A 154 -29.02 -14.96 16.26
C PRO A 154 -28.26 -15.72 15.14
N VAL A 155 -28.83 -15.79 13.95
CA VAL A 155 -28.10 -16.17 12.73
C VAL A 155 -27.26 -14.96 12.30
N THR A 156 -25.98 -15.18 12.00
CA THR A 156 -25.07 -14.18 11.46
C THR A 156 -24.49 -14.68 10.11
N ILE A 157 -23.87 -13.76 9.36
CA ILE A 157 -23.07 -14.09 8.19
C ILE A 157 -21.62 -13.85 8.53
N ASN A 158 -20.75 -14.81 8.22
CA ASN A 158 -19.32 -14.73 8.45
C ASN A 158 -18.54 -15.26 7.22
N GLY A 159 -17.27 -14.92 7.12
CA GLY A 159 -16.36 -15.33 6.05
C GLY A 159 -15.28 -14.27 5.84
N VAL A 160 -14.08 -14.67 5.46
CA VAL A 160 -12.94 -13.75 5.35
C VAL A 160 -13.20 -12.66 4.29
N VAL A 161 -13.54 -13.04 3.05
CA VAL A 161 -13.84 -12.07 1.96
C VAL A 161 -15.06 -11.22 2.29
N TYR A 162 -16.11 -11.82 2.88
CA TYR A 162 -17.30 -11.07 3.29
C TYR A 162 -16.94 -9.93 4.29
N ASN A 163 -16.15 -10.24 5.31
CA ASN A 163 -15.76 -9.25 6.33
C ASN A 163 -14.77 -8.22 5.77
N GLU A 164 -13.85 -8.66 4.91
CA GLU A 164 -12.93 -7.76 4.20
C GLU A 164 -13.70 -6.70 3.39
N MET A 165 -14.68 -7.15 2.62
CA MET A 165 -15.46 -6.25 1.78
C MET A 165 -16.38 -5.33 2.57
N LYS A 166 -16.90 -5.77 3.73
CA LYS A 166 -17.58 -4.85 4.68
C LYS A 166 -16.65 -3.70 5.10
N GLY A 167 -15.39 -4.00 5.37
CA GLY A 167 -14.37 -2.98 5.67
C GLY A 167 -14.08 -2.06 4.50
N ALA A 168 -13.90 -2.61 3.28
CA ALA A 168 -13.64 -1.84 2.08
C ALA A 168 -14.81 -0.89 1.73
N PHE A 169 -16.06 -1.33 1.90
CA PHE A 169 -17.25 -0.51 1.66
C PHE A 169 -17.48 0.59 2.72
N SER A 170 -16.69 0.63 3.78
CA SER A 170 -16.74 1.72 4.77
C SER A 170 -16.00 2.99 4.32
N SER A 171 -15.11 2.89 3.30
CA SER A 171 -14.34 4.02 2.77
C SER A 171 -15.14 4.82 1.74
N PRO A 172 -15.32 6.15 1.90
CA PRO A 172 -15.98 6.98 0.90
C PRO A 172 -15.25 7.03 -0.44
N ASP A 173 -13.91 6.98 -0.43
CA ASP A 173 -13.10 6.93 -1.67
C ASP A 173 -13.33 5.64 -2.44
N ASP A 174 -13.45 4.51 -1.74
CA ASP A 174 -13.76 3.23 -2.38
C ASP A 174 -15.18 3.19 -2.94
N VAL A 175 -16.15 3.78 -2.23
CA VAL A 175 -17.54 3.96 -2.75
C VAL A 175 -17.53 4.80 -4.01
N LEU A 176 -16.83 5.94 -4.01
CA LEU A 176 -16.71 6.82 -5.18
C LEU A 176 -16.08 6.09 -6.38
N SER A 177 -14.95 5.43 -6.16
CA SER A 177 -14.23 4.71 -7.23
C SER A 177 -15.11 3.65 -7.90
N ARG A 178 -15.84 2.86 -7.11
CA ARG A 178 -16.80 1.87 -7.64
C ARG A 178 -17.93 2.53 -8.44
N GLN A 179 -18.52 3.62 -7.93
CA GLN A 179 -19.59 4.32 -8.64
C GLN A 179 -19.09 4.97 -9.94
N ILE A 180 -17.85 5.43 -10.00
CA ILE A 180 -17.23 5.90 -11.24
C ILE A 180 -17.19 4.74 -12.26
N MET A 181 -16.64 3.58 -11.89
CA MET A 181 -16.51 2.43 -12.79
C MET A 181 -17.88 1.93 -13.25
N THR A 182 -18.82 1.70 -12.34
CA THR A 182 -20.16 1.20 -12.70
C THR A 182 -20.94 2.19 -13.58
N SER A 183 -20.77 3.49 -13.35
CA SER A 183 -21.45 4.53 -14.17
C SER A 183 -20.87 4.65 -15.57
N LEU A 184 -19.56 4.48 -15.75
CA LEU A 184 -18.90 4.58 -17.05
C LEU A 184 -19.04 3.32 -17.90
N PHE A 185 -19.25 2.15 -17.27
CA PHE A 185 -19.23 0.84 -17.94
C PHE A 185 -20.46 -0.03 -17.63
N PRO A 186 -21.71 0.49 -17.74
CA PRO A 186 -22.91 -0.22 -17.29
C PRO A 186 -23.23 -1.51 -18.06
N ASP A 187 -22.71 -1.68 -19.28
CA ASP A 187 -23.03 -2.82 -20.17
C ASP A 187 -21.90 -3.86 -20.25
N THR A 188 -20.85 -3.74 -19.42
CA THR A 188 -19.67 -4.60 -19.45
C THR A 188 -19.38 -5.21 -18.09
N THR A 189 -18.35 -6.06 -18.01
CA THR A 189 -17.92 -6.67 -16.74
C THR A 189 -17.56 -5.62 -15.66
N TYR A 190 -17.14 -4.42 -16.05
CA TYR A 190 -16.78 -3.34 -15.11
C TYR A 190 -18.00 -2.71 -14.38
N ALA A 191 -19.24 -3.06 -14.79
CA ALA A 191 -20.43 -2.73 -14.00
C ALA A 191 -20.49 -3.49 -12.67
N ASN A 192 -19.77 -4.60 -12.56
CA ASN A 192 -19.77 -5.50 -11.42
C ASN A 192 -18.58 -5.22 -10.49
N VAL A 193 -18.74 -5.48 -9.20
CA VAL A 193 -17.69 -5.39 -8.21
C VAL A 193 -16.95 -6.73 -8.12
N SER A 194 -15.78 -6.83 -8.73
CA SER A 194 -14.99 -8.08 -8.76
C SER A 194 -14.60 -8.59 -7.36
N GLY A 195 -14.35 -7.68 -6.42
CA GLY A 195 -14.07 -8.01 -5.02
C GLY A 195 -15.30 -8.52 -4.24
N GLY A 196 -16.51 -8.22 -4.74
CA GLY A 196 -17.78 -8.57 -4.12
C GLY A 196 -18.40 -7.42 -3.32
N ASP A 197 -19.71 -7.25 -3.50
CA ASP A 197 -20.52 -6.35 -2.68
C ASP A 197 -21.07 -7.14 -1.50
N PRO A 198 -20.89 -6.69 -0.23
CA PRO A 198 -21.41 -7.39 0.95
C PRO A 198 -22.91 -7.70 0.90
N LEU A 199 -23.70 -6.91 0.16
CA LEU A 199 -25.13 -7.18 -0.05
C LEU A 199 -25.38 -8.34 -1.01
N HIS A 200 -24.43 -8.64 -1.93
CA HIS A 200 -24.56 -9.64 -2.97
C HIS A 200 -23.68 -10.88 -2.74
N ILE A 201 -22.61 -10.80 -1.97
CA ILE A 201 -21.75 -11.95 -1.65
C ILE A 201 -22.58 -13.16 -1.14
N PRO A 202 -23.58 -12.99 -0.23
CA PRO A 202 -24.39 -14.13 0.26
C PRO A 202 -25.36 -14.72 -0.77
N GLU A 203 -25.40 -14.21 -1.97
CA GLU A 203 -26.18 -14.79 -3.08
C GLU A 203 -25.41 -15.87 -3.83
N LEU A 204 -24.05 -15.89 -3.70
CA LEU A 204 -23.19 -16.87 -4.38
C LEU A 204 -23.37 -18.26 -3.79
N THR A 205 -23.76 -19.19 -4.64
CA THR A 205 -23.86 -20.62 -4.29
C THR A 205 -22.50 -21.32 -4.52
N TYR A 206 -22.30 -22.43 -3.79
CA TYR A 206 -21.10 -23.25 -3.96
C TYR A 206 -20.97 -23.82 -5.39
N GLU A 207 -22.09 -24.15 -6.06
CA GLU A 207 -22.06 -24.67 -7.43
C GLU A 207 -21.65 -23.61 -8.45
N GLU A 208 -22.17 -22.39 -8.35
CA GLU A 208 -21.78 -21.25 -9.22
C GLU A 208 -20.32 -20.90 -9.04
N TYR A 209 -19.83 -20.91 -7.80
CA TYR A 209 -18.44 -20.73 -7.48
C TYR A 209 -17.53 -21.80 -8.14
N LEU A 210 -17.89 -23.08 -8.06
CA LEU A 210 -17.13 -24.15 -8.72
C LEU A 210 -17.20 -24.05 -10.26
N ASP A 211 -18.34 -23.62 -10.82
CA ASP A 211 -18.50 -23.45 -12.28
C ASP A 211 -17.63 -22.31 -12.80
N PHE A 212 -17.48 -21.21 -12.03
CA PHE A 212 -16.58 -20.11 -12.39
C PHE A 212 -15.12 -20.58 -12.49
N HIS A 213 -14.64 -21.37 -11.51
CA HIS A 213 -13.30 -21.95 -11.57
C HIS A 213 -13.16 -22.90 -12.78
N ARG A 214 -14.08 -23.85 -13.01
CA ARG A 214 -14.03 -24.76 -14.16
C ARG A 214 -13.96 -24.02 -15.49
N ARG A 215 -14.67 -22.89 -15.59
CA ARG A 215 -14.74 -22.08 -16.80
C ARG A 215 -13.46 -21.29 -17.06
N TYR A 216 -12.95 -20.58 -16.08
CA TYR A 216 -11.90 -19.59 -16.32
C TYR A 216 -10.48 -20.07 -15.98
N TYR A 217 -10.30 -21.07 -15.11
CA TYR A 217 -9.00 -21.58 -14.67
C TYR A 217 -8.50 -22.73 -15.57
N HIS A 218 -8.40 -22.42 -16.84
CA HIS A 218 -7.91 -23.35 -17.87
C HIS A 218 -6.69 -22.75 -18.57
N PRO A 219 -5.66 -23.56 -18.94
CA PRO A 219 -4.45 -23.02 -19.57
C PRO A 219 -4.69 -22.15 -20.81
N CYS A 220 -5.73 -22.43 -21.64
CA CYS A 220 -6.02 -21.59 -22.80
C CYS A 220 -6.45 -20.16 -22.44
N ASN A 221 -6.86 -19.91 -21.19
CA ASN A 221 -7.22 -18.61 -20.65
C ASN A 221 -6.08 -17.98 -19.83
N SER A 222 -4.95 -18.70 -19.67
CA SER A 222 -3.85 -18.24 -18.83
C SER A 222 -2.90 -17.30 -19.55
N TYR A 223 -2.28 -16.42 -18.74
CA TYR A 223 -1.17 -15.52 -19.05
C TYR A 223 -0.04 -15.86 -18.11
N ILE A 224 1.01 -16.52 -18.62
CA ILE A 224 2.17 -16.93 -17.84
C ILE A 224 3.33 -15.99 -18.12
N TYR A 225 3.87 -15.37 -17.08
CA TYR A 225 4.94 -14.42 -17.15
C TYR A 225 6.18 -14.92 -16.42
N LEU A 226 7.35 -14.74 -17.04
CA LEU A 226 8.65 -15.06 -16.48
C LEU A 226 9.59 -13.86 -16.65
N TYR A 227 10.29 -13.47 -15.58
CA TYR A 227 11.25 -12.36 -15.59
C TYR A 227 12.52 -12.72 -14.83
N GLY A 228 13.68 -12.27 -15.34
CA GLY A 228 14.94 -12.30 -14.65
C GLY A 228 15.94 -13.31 -15.21
N ASP A 229 17.00 -13.57 -14.42
CA ASP A 229 18.08 -14.51 -14.75
C ASP A 229 17.68 -15.95 -14.40
N MET A 230 17.27 -16.73 -15.40
CA MET A 230 16.88 -18.13 -15.23
C MET A 230 17.11 -18.94 -16.51
N ASP A 231 17.20 -20.28 -16.39
CA ASP A 231 17.07 -21.19 -17.55
C ASP A 231 15.59 -21.30 -17.96
N VAL A 232 15.18 -20.41 -18.85
CA VAL A 232 13.80 -20.33 -19.36
C VAL A 232 13.38 -21.65 -20.02
N ALA A 233 14.29 -22.34 -20.73
CA ALA A 233 13.98 -23.59 -21.40
C ALA A 233 13.70 -24.73 -20.40
N GLU A 234 14.40 -24.77 -19.29
CA GLU A 234 14.15 -25.71 -18.19
C GLU A 234 12.77 -25.46 -17.56
N LYS A 235 12.45 -24.21 -17.24
CA LYS A 235 11.15 -23.85 -16.65
C LYS A 235 9.98 -24.20 -17.56
N LEU A 236 10.07 -23.88 -18.86
CA LEU A 236 9.05 -24.22 -19.85
C LEU A 236 8.91 -25.74 -20.06
N ALA A 237 10.01 -26.50 -20.11
CA ALA A 237 9.96 -27.96 -20.22
C ALA A 237 9.24 -28.58 -19.01
N TRP A 238 9.53 -28.08 -17.81
CA TRP A 238 8.87 -28.53 -16.60
C TRP A 238 7.36 -28.19 -16.61
N MET A 239 6.96 -26.98 -17.04
CA MET A 239 5.55 -26.60 -17.13
C MET A 239 4.78 -27.47 -18.11
N ASP A 240 5.36 -27.83 -19.26
CA ASP A 240 4.75 -28.77 -20.23
C ASP A 240 4.53 -30.14 -19.59
N GLU A 241 5.59 -30.74 -19.02
CA GLU A 241 5.53 -32.08 -18.44
C GLU A 241 4.57 -32.16 -17.24
N ALA A 242 4.67 -31.17 -16.33
CA ALA A 242 3.93 -31.20 -15.07
C ALA A 242 2.45 -30.84 -15.24
N TYR A 243 2.13 -29.85 -16.11
CA TYR A 243 0.80 -29.26 -16.21
C TYR A 243 0.29 -29.08 -17.64
N LEU A 244 0.89 -28.21 -18.46
CA LEU A 244 0.30 -27.72 -19.70
C LEU A 244 0.08 -28.83 -20.76
N GLY A 245 0.98 -29.80 -20.83
CA GLY A 245 0.89 -30.94 -21.75
C GLY A 245 -0.28 -31.90 -21.47
N LYS A 246 -0.94 -31.77 -20.32
CA LYS A 246 -2.11 -32.57 -19.93
C LYS A 246 -3.45 -32.00 -20.43
N TYR A 247 -3.44 -30.75 -20.91
CA TYR A 247 -4.65 -30.03 -21.35
C TYR A 247 -4.70 -29.87 -22.86
N GLU A 248 -5.91 -29.92 -23.40
CA GLU A 248 -6.22 -29.55 -24.79
C GLU A 248 -6.82 -28.14 -24.80
N ALA A 249 -6.53 -27.34 -25.82
CA ALA A 249 -7.17 -26.05 -25.98
C ALA A 249 -8.68 -26.20 -26.13
N ILE A 250 -9.45 -25.39 -25.43
CA ILE A 250 -10.92 -25.34 -25.49
C ILE A 250 -11.42 -24.01 -26.05
N GLY A 251 -12.62 -23.99 -26.60
CA GLY A 251 -13.29 -22.74 -26.97
C GLY A 251 -13.85 -22.04 -25.72
N LEU A 252 -13.20 -21.03 -25.27
CA LEU A 252 -13.61 -20.22 -24.13
C LEU A 252 -13.73 -18.76 -24.55
N ASP A 253 -14.89 -18.16 -24.26
CA ASP A 253 -15.11 -16.73 -24.40
C ASP A 253 -14.87 -16.07 -23.05
N SER A 254 -13.72 -15.39 -22.91
CA SER A 254 -13.36 -14.53 -21.78
C SER A 254 -12.97 -13.12 -22.24
N GLU A 255 -13.32 -12.76 -23.48
CA GLU A 255 -12.96 -11.46 -24.07
C GLU A 255 -13.59 -10.32 -23.30
N ILE A 256 -12.79 -9.32 -22.97
CA ILE A 256 -13.25 -8.10 -22.34
C ILE A 256 -13.85 -7.18 -23.41
N LYS A 257 -15.11 -6.86 -23.23
CA LYS A 257 -15.89 -6.12 -24.23
C LYS A 257 -15.79 -4.61 -23.99
N LEU A 258 -15.74 -3.87 -25.09
CA LEU A 258 -15.77 -2.41 -25.07
C LEU A 258 -17.16 -1.90 -24.66
N GLN A 259 -17.20 -0.96 -23.73
CA GLN A 259 -18.38 -0.14 -23.49
C GLN A 259 -18.59 0.80 -24.69
N LYS A 260 -19.81 0.81 -25.22
CA LYS A 260 -20.17 1.74 -26.30
C LYS A 260 -20.28 3.16 -25.74
N PRO A 261 -19.80 4.19 -26.47
CA PRO A 261 -19.98 5.58 -26.06
C PRO A 261 -21.45 5.93 -25.83
N PHE A 262 -21.68 6.78 -24.83
CA PHE A 262 -23.05 7.25 -24.51
C PHE A 262 -23.55 8.31 -25.51
N GLU A 263 -24.86 8.49 -25.60
CA GLU A 263 -25.48 9.60 -26.32
C GLU A 263 -25.39 10.92 -25.55
N LYS A 264 -25.35 10.84 -24.24
CA LYS A 264 -25.18 11.96 -23.29
C LYS A 264 -24.49 11.45 -22.02
N PRO A 265 -23.82 12.32 -21.26
CA PRO A 265 -23.24 11.95 -19.95
C PRO A 265 -24.29 11.37 -19.00
N ILE A 266 -23.89 10.42 -18.17
CA ILE A 266 -24.71 9.78 -17.13
C ILE A 266 -24.49 10.52 -15.80
N GLU A 267 -25.56 10.67 -15.01
CA GLU A 267 -25.49 11.21 -13.67
C GLU A 267 -25.94 10.15 -12.66
N VAL A 268 -25.14 9.94 -11.60
CA VAL A 268 -25.43 8.98 -10.53
C VAL A 268 -25.26 9.66 -9.18
N THR A 269 -26.21 9.44 -8.28
CA THR A 269 -26.10 9.84 -6.88
C THR A 269 -26.12 8.60 -6.00
N HIS A 270 -25.17 8.51 -5.07
CA HIS A 270 -25.06 7.41 -4.11
C HIS A 270 -24.80 7.97 -2.72
N LYS A 271 -25.09 7.20 -1.67
CA LYS A 271 -24.87 7.62 -0.28
C LYS A 271 -23.76 6.81 0.36
N TYR A 272 -23.03 7.44 1.29
CA TYR A 272 -22.05 6.78 2.13
C TYR A 272 -22.29 7.12 3.61
N SER A 273 -21.80 6.26 4.49
CA SER A 273 -22.01 6.42 5.94
C SER A 273 -21.00 7.40 6.53
N ILE A 274 -21.51 8.30 7.38
CA ILE A 274 -20.69 9.10 8.31
C ILE A 274 -21.14 8.81 9.74
N SER A 275 -20.28 9.14 10.72
CA SER A 275 -20.58 8.95 12.13
C SER A 275 -21.75 9.82 12.58
N SER A 276 -22.32 9.48 13.74
CA SER A 276 -23.48 10.22 14.28
C SER A 276 -23.18 11.69 14.61
N THR A 277 -21.94 12.03 14.87
CA THR A 277 -21.48 13.38 15.26
C THR A 277 -20.97 14.22 14.10
N GLU A 278 -20.59 13.62 12.97
CA GLU A 278 -20.14 14.35 11.79
C GLU A 278 -21.26 15.16 11.14
N SER A 279 -20.89 16.26 10.48
CA SER A 279 -21.83 17.09 9.73
C SER A 279 -22.10 16.50 8.34
N GLU A 280 -23.34 16.56 7.88
CA GLU A 280 -23.66 16.27 6.47
C GLU A 280 -23.30 17.45 5.54
N GLU A 281 -23.10 18.66 6.08
CA GLU A 281 -22.65 19.82 5.34
C GLU A 281 -21.14 19.73 5.08
N ASN A 282 -20.73 20.06 3.87
CA ASN A 282 -19.35 20.04 3.41
C ASN A 282 -18.68 18.62 3.48
N ASN A 283 -19.45 17.58 3.25
CA ASN A 283 -18.97 16.19 3.22
C ASN A 283 -19.44 15.43 1.96
N THR A 284 -19.96 16.13 0.95
CA THR A 284 -20.29 15.56 -0.37
C THR A 284 -19.04 15.48 -1.23
N TYR A 285 -18.92 14.42 -2.03
CA TYR A 285 -17.90 14.28 -3.07
C TYR A 285 -18.58 14.43 -4.43
N LEU A 286 -18.01 15.26 -5.30
CA LEU A 286 -18.42 15.46 -6.68
C LEU A 286 -17.31 14.98 -7.63
N SER A 287 -17.64 14.22 -8.65
CA SER A 287 -16.68 13.85 -9.67
C SER A 287 -17.23 13.99 -11.08
N TYR A 288 -16.35 14.43 -11.98
CA TYR A 288 -16.56 14.42 -13.43
C TYR A 288 -15.57 13.44 -14.06
N ASN A 289 -16.09 12.46 -14.80
CA ASN A 289 -15.33 11.30 -15.25
C ASN A 289 -15.54 11.08 -16.75
N THR A 290 -14.48 10.74 -17.48
CA THR A 290 -14.53 10.48 -18.92
C THR A 290 -13.74 9.22 -19.27
N VAL A 291 -14.12 8.55 -20.35
CA VAL A 291 -13.42 7.37 -20.89
C VAL A 291 -12.50 7.81 -22.04
N ILE A 292 -11.25 7.29 -22.04
CA ILE A 292 -10.19 7.66 -22.98
C ILE A 292 -9.88 6.46 -23.89
N GLU A 293 -10.49 6.34 -25.07
CA GLU A 293 -10.22 5.30 -26.07
C GLU A 293 -9.89 3.91 -25.48
N THR A 294 -8.78 3.30 -25.84
CA THR A 294 -8.30 2.04 -25.26
C THR A 294 -6.85 2.10 -24.79
N ALA A 295 -6.48 1.24 -23.85
CA ALA A 295 -5.11 1.09 -23.35
C ALA A 295 -4.11 0.63 -24.43
N LEU A 296 -4.57 0.22 -25.61
CA LEU A 296 -3.71 -0.20 -26.73
C LEU A 296 -3.10 0.97 -27.54
N ASP A 297 -3.48 2.21 -27.27
CA ASP A 297 -2.84 3.41 -27.83
C ASP A 297 -1.71 3.90 -26.90
N GLU A 298 -0.47 3.56 -27.24
CA GLU A 298 0.73 3.91 -26.46
C GLU A 298 0.94 5.41 -26.24
N LYS A 299 0.50 6.24 -27.20
CA LYS A 299 0.66 7.69 -27.09
C LYS A 299 -0.37 8.29 -26.16
N LEU A 300 -1.63 7.88 -26.27
CA LEU A 300 -2.70 8.32 -25.37
C LEU A 300 -2.46 7.82 -23.95
N TYR A 301 -1.97 6.60 -23.79
CA TYR A 301 -1.65 6.00 -22.49
C TYR A 301 -0.71 6.88 -21.65
N LEU A 302 0.37 7.41 -22.26
CA LEU A 302 1.27 8.33 -21.56
C LEU A 302 0.80 9.79 -21.60
N ALA A 303 0.15 10.25 -22.70
CA ALA A 303 -0.28 11.63 -22.82
C ALA A 303 -1.30 12.03 -21.73
N PHE A 304 -2.17 11.09 -21.30
CA PHE A 304 -3.14 11.35 -20.25
C PHE A 304 -2.53 11.29 -18.83
N ASP A 305 -1.45 10.52 -18.59
CA ASP A 305 -0.64 10.64 -17.37
C ASP A 305 -0.03 12.06 -17.24
N ILE A 306 0.46 12.59 -18.36
CA ILE A 306 1.01 13.96 -18.40
C ILE A 306 -0.10 15.03 -18.25
N LEU A 307 -1.26 14.82 -18.87
CA LEU A 307 -2.40 15.72 -18.73
C LEU A 307 -2.97 15.71 -17.31
N ASP A 308 -3.01 14.56 -16.64
CA ASP A 308 -3.40 14.51 -15.22
C ASP A 308 -2.48 15.40 -14.38
N TYR A 309 -1.17 15.23 -14.53
CA TYR A 309 -0.20 16.09 -13.87
C TYR A 309 -0.45 17.57 -14.18
N ALA A 310 -0.54 17.94 -15.45
CA ALA A 310 -0.61 19.34 -15.87
C ALA A 310 -1.95 20.03 -15.55
N LEU A 311 -3.05 19.27 -15.43
CA LEU A 311 -4.40 19.81 -15.22
C LEU A 311 -4.85 19.76 -13.76
N VAL A 312 -4.46 18.71 -13.00
CA VAL A 312 -5.05 18.41 -11.69
C VAL A 312 -4.00 18.15 -10.61
N SER A 313 -3.04 17.24 -10.86
CA SER A 313 -2.21 16.69 -9.78
C SER A 313 -1.04 17.59 -9.37
N ALA A 314 -0.52 18.43 -10.27
CA ALA A 314 0.57 19.35 -9.95
C ALA A 314 0.13 20.48 -9.00
N PRO A 315 1.01 20.96 -8.10
CA PRO A 315 0.75 22.17 -7.34
C PRO A 315 0.41 23.35 -8.25
N GLY A 316 -0.73 24.01 -8.00
CA GLY A 316 -1.22 25.13 -8.85
C GLY A 316 -1.73 24.73 -10.23
N ALA A 317 -2.01 23.42 -10.44
CA ALA A 317 -2.64 22.96 -11.67
C ALA A 317 -3.97 23.68 -11.94
N PRO A 318 -4.29 24.04 -13.19
CA PRO A 318 -5.36 24.98 -13.49
C PRO A 318 -6.76 24.51 -13.07
N LEU A 319 -7.11 23.23 -13.19
CA LEU A 319 -8.40 22.72 -12.71
C LEU A 319 -8.47 22.72 -11.19
N LYS A 320 -7.40 22.25 -10.54
CA LYS A 320 -7.31 22.26 -9.08
C LYS A 320 -7.46 23.67 -8.53
N GLN A 321 -6.69 24.62 -9.05
CA GLN A 321 -6.72 26.00 -8.57
C GLN A 321 -8.06 26.70 -8.85
N ALA A 322 -8.63 26.51 -10.04
CA ALA A 322 -9.91 27.13 -10.38
C ALA A 322 -11.06 26.66 -9.46
N LEU A 323 -11.07 25.36 -9.08
CA LEU A 323 -12.08 24.81 -8.18
C LEU A 323 -11.89 25.32 -6.74
N ILE A 324 -10.64 25.38 -6.27
CA ILE A 324 -10.30 25.96 -4.94
C ILE A 324 -10.70 27.45 -4.89
N ASP A 325 -10.37 28.24 -5.91
CA ASP A 325 -10.69 29.67 -5.99
C ASP A 325 -12.20 29.92 -6.06
N ALA A 326 -12.95 28.97 -6.63
CA ALA A 326 -14.42 29.00 -6.65
C ALA A 326 -15.03 28.55 -5.31
N GLY A 327 -14.22 28.11 -4.32
CA GLY A 327 -14.72 27.61 -3.02
C GLY A 327 -15.41 26.26 -3.11
N ILE A 328 -15.08 25.44 -4.13
CA ILE A 328 -15.68 24.12 -4.35
C ILE A 328 -14.77 23.05 -3.76
N GLY A 329 -15.13 22.54 -2.58
CA GLY A 329 -14.38 21.51 -1.86
C GLY A 329 -13.12 22.03 -1.17
N SER A 330 -12.64 21.27 -0.20
CA SER A 330 -11.38 21.57 0.51
C SER A 330 -10.20 20.76 -0.04
N GLU A 331 -10.47 19.70 -0.78
CA GLU A 331 -9.49 18.88 -1.47
C GLU A 331 -9.95 18.61 -2.91
N ILE A 332 -9.09 18.95 -3.86
CA ILE A 332 -9.30 18.66 -5.28
C ILE A 332 -8.25 17.64 -5.70
N THR A 333 -8.73 16.52 -6.20
CA THR A 333 -7.91 15.44 -6.74
C THR A 333 -8.35 15.07 -8.15
N GLY A 334 -7.57 14.27 -8.81
CA GLY A 334 -7.89 13.68 -10.10
C GLY A 334 -7.18 12.36 -10.24
N GLY A 335 -7.42 11.71 -11.33
CA GLY A 335 -6.75 10.47 -11.63
C GLY A 335 -6.93 10.07 -13.08
N TYR A 336 -5.84 9.56 -13.64
CA TYR A 336 -5.86 8.80 -14.88
C TYR A 336 -5.64 7.33 -14.54
N ASP A 337 -6.68 6.51 -14.70
CA ASP A 337 -6.62 5.06 -14.52
C ASP A 337 -6.45 4.37 -15.87
N SER A 338 -5.29 3.76 -16.09
CA SER A 338 -4.93 3.05 -17.34
C SER A 338 -4.94 1.52 -17.19
N GLY A 339 -5.29 0.98 -16.03
CA GLY A 339 -5.21 -0.46 -15.72
C GLY A 339 -6.35 -1.31 -16.28
N THR A 340 -7.27 -0.74 -17.07
CA THR A 340 -8.40 -1.40 -17.71
C THR A 340 -8.39 -1.23 -19.22
N LEU A 341 -9.22 -1.99 -19.96
CA LEU A 341 -9.29 -1.92 -21.43
C LEU A 341 -9.52 -0.50 -21.95
N GLN A 342 -10.41 0.24 -21.27
CA GLN A 342 -10.73 1.63 -21.62
C GLN A 342 -10.34 2.51 -20.44
N PRO A 343 -9.18 3.19 -20.50
CA PRO A 343 -8.73 4.09 -19.45
C PRO A 343 -9.73 5.20 -19.13
N THR A 344 -9.68 5.68 -17.88
CA THR A 344 -10.57 6.75 -17.43
C THR A 344 -9.79 7.95 -16.89
N PHE A 345 -10.36 9.14 -17.05
CA PHE A 345 -9.85 10.38 -16.48
C PHE A 345 -10.92 11.02 -15.58
N SER A 346 -10.55 11.40 -14.37
CA SER A 346 -11.47 11.93 -13.36
C SER A 346 -10.98 13.25 -12.77
N VAL A 347 -11.91 14.16 -12.45
CA VAL A 347 -11.70 15.34 -11.63
C VAL A 347 -12.66 15.23 -10.44
N ILE A 348 -12.12 15.31 -9.22
CA ILE A 348 -12.86 15.02 -7.99
C ILE A 348 -12.72 16.20 -7.03
N ALA A 349 -13.85 16.70 -6.51
CA ALA A 349 -13.90 17.64 -5.40
C ALA A 349 -14.48 16.95 -4.17
N LYS A 350 -13.71 16.96 -3.07
CA LYS A 350 -14.11 16.40 -1.78
C LYS A 350 -14.49 17.50 -0.79
N ASN A 351 -15.32 17.15 0.17
CA ASN A 351 -15.77 18.04 1.23
C ASN A 351 -16.49 19.28 0.67
N THR A 352 -17.47 19.05 -0.20
CA THR A 352 -18.34 20.06 -0.80
C THR A 352 -19.82 19.75 -0.48
N ASN A 353 -20.76 20.36 -1.22
CA ASN A 353 -22.19 20.15 -1.05
C ASN A 353 -22.87 19.78 -2.38
N PRO A 354 -24.00 19.02 -2.38
CA PRO A 354 -24.66 18.59 -3.61
C PRO A 354 -25.11 19.77 -4.51
N GLN A 355 -25.42 20.91 -3.92
CA GLN A 355 -25.87 22.13 -4.61
C GLN A 355 -24.77 22.75 -5.48
N GLU A 356 -23.49 22.46 -5.17
CA GLU A 356 -22.34 22.96 -5.92
C GLU A 356 -22.11 22.22 -7.26
N LYS A 357 -22.85 21.16 -7.55
CA LYS A 357 -22.67 20.33 -8.75
C LYS A 357 -22.63 21.15 -10.05
N GLU A 358 -23.63 22.00 -10.28
CA GLU A 358 -23.67 22.79 -11.52
C GLU A 358 -22.53 23.80 -11.61
N HIS A 359 -22.13 24.38 -10.49
CA HIS A 359 -21.00 25.29 -10.39
C HIS A 359 -19.68 24.53 -10.63
N PHE A 360 -19.50 23.35 -10.03
CA PHE A 360 -18.37 22.45 -10.26
C PHE A 360 -18.18 22.13 -11.76
N LEU A 361 -19.25 21.72 -12.45
CA LEU A 361 -19.20 21.39 -13.87
C LEU A 361 -18.93 22.64 -14.75
N ALA A 362 -19.47 23.80 -14.38
CA ALA A 362 -19.23 25.06 -15.08
C ALA A 362 -17.75 25.48 -14.97
N VAL A 363 -17.18 25.46 -13.77
CA VAL A 363 -15.76 25.81 -13.54
C VAL A 363 -14.83 24.89 -14.33
N ILE A 364 -15.08 23.56 -14.32
CA ILE A 364 -14.29 22.62 -15.13
C ILE A 364 -14.37 22.97 -16.62
N ARG A 365 -15.57 23.14 -17.14
CA ARG A 365 -15.79 23.46 -18.57
C ARG A 365 -15.10 24.76 -18.95
N GLU A 366 -15.34 25.85 -18.21
CA GLU A 366 -14.77 27.17 -18.49
C GLU A 366 -13.24 27.15 -18.44
N THR A 367 -12.68 26.44 -17.49
CA THR A 367 -11.22 26.26 -17.36
C THR A 367 -10.65 25.52 -18.56
N LEU A 368 -11.23 24.38 -18.94
CA LEU A 368 -10.78 23.60 -20.10
C LEU A 368 -10.93 24.34 -21.42
N GLU A 369 -12.07 25.04 -21.63
CA GLU A 369 -12.27 25.89 -22.82
C GLU A 369 -11.25 27.04 -22.88
N GLY A 370 -10.91 27.62 -21.72
CA GLY A 370 -9.86 28.63 -21.60
C GLY A 370 -8.48 28.09 -21.98
N LEU A 371 -8.11 26.88 -21.54
CA LEU A 371 -6.86 26.22 -21.85
C LEU A 371 -6.75 25.86 -23.35
N VAL A 372 -7.82 25.33 -23.94
CA VAL A 372 -7.85 25.04 -25.40
C VAL A 372 -7.67 26.32 -26.22
N LYS A 373 -8.26 27.42 -25.76
CA LYS A 373 -8.17 28.70 -26.50
C LYS A 373 -6.82 29.40 -26.36
N ASN A 374 -6.23 29.36 -25.14
CA ASN A 374 -5.06 30.20 -24.81
C ASN A 374 -3.75 29.36 -24.76
N GLY A 375 -3.83 28.04 -24.85
CA GLY A 375 -2.72 27.09 -24.71
C GLY A 375 -2.46 26.68 -23.26
N LEU A 376 -1.92 25.48 -23.08
CA LEU A 376 -1.42 25.00 -21.79
C LEU A 376 -0.06 25.62 -21.44
N ASN A 377 0.27 25.59 -20.15
CA ASN A 377 1.60 25.97 -19.69
C ASN A 377 2.63 24.91 -20.15
N LYS A 378 3.50 25.31 -21.09
CA LYS A 378 4.53 24.42 -21.67
C LYS A 378 5.51 23.90 -20.63
N LYS A 379 5.83 24.71 -19.60
CA LYS A 379 6.69 24.26 -18.49
C LYS A 379 6.01 23.15 -17.67
N SER A 380 4.71 23.25 -17.41
CA SER A 380 3.98 22.20 -16.68
C SER A 380 3.93 20.89 -17.46
N LEU A 381 3.70 20.96 -18.78
CA LEU A 381 3.78 19.78 -19.66
C LEU A 381 5.17 19.15 -19.63
N LEU A 382 6.22 19.97 -19.79
CA LEU A 382 7.61 19.48 -19.74
C LEU A 382 7.97 18.90 -18.37
N ALA A 383 7.50 19.49 -17.28
CA ALA A 383 7.70 19.01 -15.93
C ALA A 383 7.03 17.62 -15.72
N GLY A 384 5.79 17.48 -16.18
CA GLY A 384 5.08 16.19 -16.15
C GLY A 384 5.82 15.11 -16.95
N ILE A 385 6.23 15.41 -18.18
CA ILE A 385 6.98 14.47 -19.03
C ILE A 385 8.31 14.07 -18.37
N ASN A 386 9.10 15.04 -17.88
CA ASN A 386 10.39 14.74 -17.29
C ASN A 386 10.27 13.96 -15.98
N SER A 387 9.29 14.28 -15.13
CA SER A 387 9.04 13.55 -13.90
C SER A 387 8.60 12.11 -14.18
N SER A 388 7.72 11.90 -15.15
CA SER A 388 7.27 10.57 -15.57
C SER A 388 8.42 9.76 -16.17
N GLU A 389 9.22 10.36 -17.08
CA GLU A 389 10.41 9.74 -17.68
C GLU A 389 11.48 9.41 -16.62
N PHE A 390 11.70 10.29 -15.62
CA PHE A 390 12.66 10.03 -14.55
C PHE A 390 12.25 8.78 -13.74
N ARG A 391 10.98 8.70 -13.31
CA ARG A 391 10.45 7.52 -12.59
C ARG A 391 10.57 6.25 -13.43
N TYR A 392 10.25 6.32 -14.70
CA TYR A 392 10.38 5.20 -15.64
C TYR A 392 11.83 4.70 -15.75
N ARG A 393 12.82 5.61 -15.89
CA ARG A 393 14.25 5.25 -15.99
C ARG A 393 14.86 4.78 -14.68
N GLU A 394 14.50 5.40 -13.56
CA GLU A 394 14.96 5.02 -12.23
C GLU A 394 14.43 3.63 -11.86
N ALA A 395 13.18 3.35 -12.21
CA ALA A 395 12.48 2.09 -11.93
C ALA A 395 12.60 1.68 -10.44
N ASP A 396 12.41 2.67 -9.57
CA ASP A 396 12.34 2.47 -8.12
C ASP A 396 10.89 2.20 -7.72
N PHE A 397 10.59 0.96 -7.39
CA PHE A 397 9.27 0.49 -6.97
C PHE A 397 9.21 0.18 -5.46
N GLY A 398 10.13 0.75 -4.67
CA GLY A 398 10.22 0.54 -3.23
C GLY A 398 10.55 -0.92 -2.89
N HIS A 399 9.66 -1.59 -2.17
CA HIS A 399 9.84 -2.99 -1.76
C HIS A 399 9.30 -4.00 -2.78
N PHE A 400 8.60 -3.57 -3.83
CA PHE A 400 8.10 -4.48 -4.86
C PHE A 400 9.22 -4.92 -5.81
N PRO A 401 9.30 -6.22 -6.16
CA PRO A 401 10.19 -6.68 -7.21
C PRO A 401 9.94 -5.94 -8.52
N LYS A 402 10.98 -5.41 -9.13
CA LYS A 402 10.89 -4.65 -10.38
C LYS A 402 10.21 -5.46 -11.50
N GLY A 403 10.59 -6.73 -11.63
CA GLY A 403 9.99 -7.65 -12.60
C GLY A 403 8.49 -7.87 -12.41
N LEU A 404 7.99 -7.79 -11.16
CA LEU A 404 6.54 -7.89 -10.89
C LEU A 404 5.78 -6.70 -11.47
N LEU A 405 6.27 -5.47 -11.22
CA LEU A 405 5.59 -4.26 -11.72
C LEU A 405 5.60 -4.21 -13.26
N TYR A 406 6.70 -4.61 -13.90
CA TYR A 406 6.74 -4.78 -15.35
C TYR A 406 5.75 -5.84 -15.83
N GLY A 407 5.63 -6.96 -15.11
CA GLY A 407 4.68 -8.03 -15.43
C GLY A 407 3.22 -7.58 -15.31
N ILE A 408 2.88 -6.78 -14.30
CA ILE A 408 1.55 -6.19 -14.15
C ILE A 408 1.29 -5.21 -15.31
N GLN A 409 2.24 -4.34 -15.63
CA GLN A 409 2.11 -3.40 -16.74
C GLN A 409 1.98 -4.10 -18.12
N CYS A 410 2.58 -5.27 -18.29
CA CYS A 410 2.33 -6.09 -19.49
C CYS A 410 0.86 -6.39 -19.68
N LEU A 411 0.10 -6.62 -18.63
CA LEU A 411 -1.32 -6.97 -18.70
C LEU A 411 -2.20 -5.82 -19.18
N ASP A 412 -1.79 -4.57 -19.08
CA ASP A 412 -2.52 -3.41 -19.57
C ASP A 412 -2.69 -3.41 -21.11
N SER A 413 -1.90 -4.21 -21.81
CA SER A 413 -2.04 -4.45 -23.25
C SER A 413 -2.24 -5.93 -23.60
N TRP A 414 -1.53 -6.84 -22.92
CA TRP A 414 -1.52 -8.27 -23.24
C TRP A 414 -2.87 -8.96 -23.06
N LEU A 415 -3.67 -8.52 -22.09
CA LEU A 415 -5.04 -9.04 -21.90
C LEU A 415 -5.95 -8.79 -23.12
N TYR A 416 -5.66 -7.80 -23.94
CA TYR A 416 -6.50 -7.34 -25.03
C TYR A 416 -5.88 -7.62 -26.40
N ASP A 417 -4.56 -7.82 -26.48
CA ASP A 417 -3.84 -8.19 -27.70
C ASP A 417 -2.70 -9.17 -27.35
N ASP A 418 -2.88 -10.43 -27.73
CA ASP A 418 -1.94 -11.52 -27.43
C ASP A 418 -0.50 -11.26 -27.94
N MET A 419 -0.31 -10.37 -28.92
CA MET A 419 0.96 -10.08 -29.54
C MET A 419 1.65 -8.83 -29.00
N ARG A 420 1.05 -8.15 -28.02
CA ARG A 420 1.57 -6.85 -27.52
C ARG A 420 1.84 -6.79 -26.00
N PRO A 421 2.43 -7.86 -25.37
CA PRO A 421 2.69 -7.82 -23.92
C PRO A 421 3.68 -6.71 -23.50
N PHE A 422 4.58 -6.29 -24.39
CA PHE A 422 5.65 -5.34 -24.07
C PHE A 422 5.35 -3.90 -24.53
N LEU A 423 4.10 -3.60 -24.92
CA LEU A 423 3.71 -2.33 -25.50
C LEU A 423 4.13 -1.13 -24.63
N HIS A 424 3.83 -1.18 -23.33
CA HIS A 424 4.05 -0.09 -22.40
C HIS A 424 5.42 -0.12 -21.73
N LEU A 425 6.23 -1.17 -22.00
CA LEU A 425 7.60 -1.30 -21.48
C LEU A 425 8.68 -0.64 -22.37
N GLU A 426 8.30 -0.06 -23.50
CA GLU A 426 9.18 0.69 -24.41
C GLU A 426 8.62 2.10 -24.59
N ALA A 427 8.82 2.94 -23.59
CA ALA A 427 8.18 4.26 -23.47
C ALA A 427 9.07 5.44 -23.90
N LEU A 428 10.40 5.25 -24.06
CA LEU A 428 11.34 6.37 -24.30
C LEU A 428 11.08 7.11 -25.62
N ASP A 429 10.67 6.38 -26.66
CA ASP A 429 10.31 7.02 -27.93
C ASP A 429 9.01 7.82 -27.82
N THR A 430 8.06 7.34 -27.03
CA THR A 430 6.81 8.06 -26.73
C THR A 430 7.09 9.32 -25.91
N TYR A 431 7.96 9.26 -24.87
CA TYR A 431 8.38 10.48 -24.16
C TYR A 431 9.04 11.50 -25.09
N ARG A 432 9.88 11.05 -26.02
CA ARG A 432 10.49 11.94 -27.01
C ARG A 432 9.43 12.59 -27.89
N PHE A 433 8.50 11.81 -28.41
CA PHE A 433 7.36 12.33 -29.16
C PHE A 433 6.57 13.36 -28.34
N LEU A 434 6.21 13.08 -27.10
CA LEU A 434 5.45 14.00 -26.26
C LEU A 434 6.21 15.31 -25.99
N LYS A 435 7.53 15.26 -25.81
CA LYS A 435 8.37 16.48 -25.69
C LYS A 435 8.30 17.35 -26.93
N GLU A 436 8.29 16.76 -28.14
CA GLU A 436 8.12 17.48 -29.38
C GLU A 436 6.72 18.10 -29.49
N GLN A 437 5.70 17.41 -28.96
CA GLN A 437 4.32 17.89 -28.99
C GLN A 437 4.06 19.08 -28.05
N VAL A 438 4.90 19.36 -27.07
CA VAL A 438 4.79 20.54 -26.17
C VAL A 438 4.79 21.86 -26.99
N GLU A 439 5.44 21.90 -28.17
CA GLU A 439 5.50 23.08 -29.03
C GLU A 439 4.34 23.16 -30.05
N THR A 440 3.38 22.21 -29.98
CA THR A 440 2.21 22.15 -30.88
C THR A 440 0.92 22.33 -30.07
N ASP A 441 -0.23 22.18 -30.71
CA ASP A 441 -1.56 22.15 -30.06
C ASP A 441 -2.07 20.73 -29.75
N TYR A 442 -1.18 19.76 -29.71
CA TYR A 442 -1.52 18.34 -29.52
C TYR A 442 -2.30 18.09 -28.21
N PHE A 443 -1.82 18.60 -27.09
CA PHE A 443 -2.46 18.42 -25.79
C PHE A 443 -3.80 19.15 -25.70
N GLU A 444 -3.92 20.33 -26.29
CA GLU A 444 -5.17 21.07 -26.40
C GLU A 444 -6.21 20.31 -27.25
N GLN A 445 -5.79 19.65 -28.34
CA GLN A 445 -6.66 18.79 -29.13
C GLN A 445 -7.14 17.57 -28.33
N LEU A 446 -6.31 16.98 -27.49
CA LEU A 446 -6.73 15.89 -26.58
C LEU A 446 -7.79 16.36 -25.58
N ILE A 447 -7.59 17.52 -24.95
CA ILE A 447 -8.58 18.13 -24.04
C ILE A 447 -9.91 18.38 -24.78
N GLN A 448 -9.85 18.99 -25.98
CA GLN A 448 -11.03 19.26 -26.77
C GLN A 448 -11.81 17.98 -27.12
N LYS A 449 -11.08 16.93 -27.53
CA LYS A 449 -11.70 15.67 -27.97
C LYS A 449 -12.24 14.86 -26.80
N TYR A 450 -11.43 14.64 -25.77
CA TYR A 450 -11.69 13.63 -24.74
C TYR A 450 -12.28 14.16 -23.44
N LEU A 451 -12.10 15.45 -23.13
CA LEU A 451 -12.65 16.05 -21.91
C LEU A 451 -13.83 16.97 -22.18
N LEU A 452 -13.80 17.80 -23.25
CA LEU A 452 -14.88 18.74 -23.55
C LEU A 452 -15.98 18.16 -24.44
N ASN A 453 -15.62 17.44 -25.49
CA ASN A 453 -16.56 16.92 -26.47
C ASN A 453 -16.92 15.43 -26.30
N ASN A 454 -16.41 14.80 -25.25
CA ASN A 454 -16.65 13.39 -24.97
C ASN A 454 -18.03 13.20 -24.31
N LYS A 455 -18.87 12.39 -24.97
CA LYS A 455 -20.18 12.01 -24.41
C LYS A 455 -20.10 10.76 -23.53
N HIS A 456 -19.02 9.98 -23.63
CA HIS A 456 -18.76 8.84 -22.75
C HIS A 456 -18.18 9.37 -21.43
N ALA A 457 -19.05 9.96 -20.65
CA ALA A 457 -18.74 10.63 -19.41
C ALA A 457 -19.81 10.36 -18.34
N SER A 458 -19.43 10.50 -17.08
CA SER A 458 -20.34 10.45 -15.96
C SER A 458 -20.07 11.56 -14.95
N VAL A 459 -21.12 11.96 -14.23
CA VAL A 459 -21.04 12.78 -13.03
C VAL A 459 -21.49 11.91 -11.88
N VAL A 460 -20.59 11.68 -10.91
CA VAL A 460 -20.90 10.89 -9.73
C VAL A 460 -20.92 11.79 -8.50
N ILE A 461 -21.98 11.68 -7.73
CA ILE A 461 -22.21 12.42 -6.51
C ILE A 461 -22.33 11.40 -5.39
N ILE A 462 -21.46 11.48 -4.37
CA ILE A 462 -21.67 10.68 -3.17
C ILE A 462 -21.97 11.61 -1.98
N GLU A 463 -23.15 11.40 -1.41
CA GLU A 463 -23.69 12.21 -0.33
C GLU A 463 -23.53 11.52 1.02
N PRO A 464 -23.11 12.23 2.07
CA PRO A 464 -23.06 11.64 3.40
C PRO A 464 -24.46 11.33 3.93
N GLU A 465 -24.60 10.25 4.70
CA GLU A 465 -25.79 9.95 5.49
C GLU A 465 -25.37 9.45 6.88
N LYS A 466 -25.85 10.15 7.93
CA LYS A 466 -25.58 9.75 9.32
C LYS A 466 -26.15 8.39 9.64
N GLY A 467 -25.30 7.50 10.17
CA GLY A 467 -25.70 6.19 10.66
C GLY A 467 -26.24 5.25 9.56
N LEU A 468 -25.84 5.43 8.29
CA LEU A 468 -26.27 4.57 7.19
C LEU A 468 -25.85 3.12 7.43
N ASN A 469 -24.62 2.88 7.90
CA ASN A 469 -24.13 1.53 8.19
C ASN A 469 -24.95 0.87 9.30
N ALA A 470 -25.29 1.59 10.39
CA ALA A 470 -26.16 1.08 11.46
C ALA A 470 -27.56 0.70 10.94
N LYS A 471 -28.15 1.52 10.06
CA LYS A 471 -29.43 1.20 9.40
C LYS A 471 -29.34 -0.06 8.54
N ASN A 472 -28.25 -0.22 7.79
CA ASN A 472 -28.03 -1.37 6.93
C ASN A 472 -27.82 -2.64 7.78
N GLU A 473 -27.06 -2.55 8.88
CA GLU A 473 -26.85 -3.67 9.79
C GLU A 473 -28.15 -4.09 10.48
N ALA A 474 -28.94 -3.16 11.00
CA ALA A 474 -30.27 -3.45 11.57
C ALA A 474 -31.22 -4.07 10.55
N ALA A 475 -31.16 -3.64 9.28
CA ALA A 475 -31.94 -4.26 8.19
C ALA A 475 -31.49 -5.68 7.91
N LEU A 476 -30.18 -5.95 7.93
CA LEU A 476 -29.59 -7.28 7.77
C LEU A 476 -29.97 -8.19 8.94
N GLU A 477 -29.84 -7.74 10.18
CA GLU A 477 -30.26 -8.49 11.38
C GLU A 477 -31.72 -8.90 11.33
N LYS A 478 -32.58 -7.96 10.93
CA LYS A 478 -34.01 -8.24 10.75
C LYS A 478 -34.25 -9.32 9.67
N LYS A 479 -33.56 -9.21 8.51
CA LYS A 479 -33.65 -10.22 7.42
C LYS A 479 -33.20 -11.59 7.90
N LEU A 480 -32.10 -11.65 8.68
CA LEU A 480 -31.57 -12.89 9.25
C LEU A 480 -32.51 -13.49 10.33
N ALA A 481 -33.14 -12.63 11.15
CA ALA A 481 -34.15 -13.08 12.11
C ALA A 481 -35.40 -13.64 11.41
N GLU A 482 -35.88 -13.01 10.34
CA GLU A 482 -36.97 -13.52 9.50
C GLU A 482 -36.57 -14.84 8.80
N TYR A 483 -35.37 -14.95 8.29
CA TYR A 483 -34.82 -16.20 7.75
C TYR A 483 -34.84 -17.31 8.81
N LYS A 484 -34.29 -17.06 10.00
CA LYS A 484 -34.31 -18.04 11.11
C LYS A 484 -35.72 -18.46 11.48
N ALA A 485 -36.64 -17.51 11.59
CA ALA A 485 -38.03 -17.80 11.93
C ALA A 485 -38.76 -18.64 10.87
N GLY A 486 -38.28 -18.63 9.62
CA GLY A 486 -38.81 -19.47 8.52
C GLY A 486 -38.24 -20.89 8.49
N LEU A 487 -37.19 -21.18 9.25
CA LEU A 487 -36.57 -22.52 9.30
C LEU A 487 -37.37 -23.49 10.18
N SER A 488 -37.42 -24.75 9.79
CA SER A 488 -37.91 -25.85 10.65
C SER A 488 -36.89 -26.19 11.76
N GLU A 489 -37.33 -26.86 12.80
CA GLU A 489 -36.43 -27.32 13.88
C GLU A 489 -35.28 -28.18 13.37
N ASP A 490 -35.50 -28.99 12.31
CA ASP A 490 -34.47 -29.83 11.71
C ASP A 490 -33.43 -28.98 10.94
N GLU A 491 -33.87 -27.94 10.25
CA GLU A 491 -32.97 -26.98 9.56
C GLU A 491 -32.15 -26.18 10.58
N ILE A 492 -32.75 -25.74 11.68
CA ILE A 492 -32.02 -25.06 12.78
C ILE A 492 -30.95 -26.00 13.38
N ARG A 493 -31.31 -27.26 13.68
CA ARG A 493 -30.36 -28.26 14.21
C ARG A 493 -29.23 -28.54 13.19
N LYS A 494 -29.56 -28.56 11.88
CA LYS A 494 -28.58 -28.75 10.84
C LYS A 494 -27.62 -27.56 10.81
N LEU A 495 -28.11 -26.32 10.82
CA LEU A 495 -27.29 -25.13 10.76
C LEU A 495 -26.32 -25.02 11.96
N ILE A 496 -26.79 -25.38 13.17
CA ILE A 496 -25.93 -25.49 14.37
C ILE A 496 -24.83 -26.56 14.17
N ALA A 497 -25.22 -27.71 13.60
CA ALA A 497 -24.26 -28.81 13.34
C ALA A 497 -23.24 -28.40 12.27
N ASP A 498 -23.66 -27.71 11.22
CA ASP A 498 -22.78 -27.19 10.15
C ASP A 498 -21.80 -26.13 10.71
N THR A 499 -22.28 -25.21 11.55
CA THR A 499 -21.43 -24.23 12.27
C THR A 499 -20.36 -24.92 13.11
N LYS A 500 -20.78 -25.94 13.91
CA LYS A 500 -19.85 -26.70 14.74
C LYS A 500 -18.83 -27.46 13.87
N HIS A 501 -19.27 -28.11 12.81
CA HIS A 501 -18.41 -28.83 11.89
C HIS A 501 -17.36 -27.94 11.26
N LEU A 502 -17.75 -26.74 10.80
CA LEU A 502 -16.78 -25.76 10.24
C LEU A 502 -15.74 -25.34 11.26
N LYS A 503 -16.12 -25.06 12.52
CA LYS A 503 -15.18 -24.76 13.62
C LYS A 503 -14.23 -25.92 13.89
N GLU A 504 -14.72 -27.15 13.93
CA GLU A 504 -13.89 -28.36 14.07
C GLU A 504 -12.92 -28.51 12.88
N TYR A 505 -13.39 -28.25 11.65
CA TYR A 505 -12.53 -28.25 10.48
C TYR A 505 -11.40 -27.19 10.61
N GLN A 506 -11.73 -25.98 10.97
CA GLN A 506 -10.75 -24.89 11.16
C GLN A 506 -9.70 -25.21 12.24
N GLU A 507 -10.11 -25.86 13.33
CA GLU A 507 -9.25 -26.22 14.46
C GLU A 507 -8.34 -27.42 14.20
N THR A 508 -8.75 -28.32 13.32
CA THR A 508 -7.97 -29.52 13.01
C THR A 508 -6.74 -29.17 12.20
N PRO A 509 -5.51 -29.38 12.68
CA PRO A 509 -4.30 -29.08 11.95
C PRO A 509 -4.14 -30.02 10.74
N SER A 510 -3.41 -29.57 9.72
CA SER A 510 -3.03 -30.43 8.60
C SER A 510 -2.19 -31.63 9.09
N PRO A 511 -2.40 -32.84 8.53
CA PRO A 511 -1.60 -34.01 8.86
C PRO A 511 -0.11 -33.76 8.57
N LYS A 512 0.78 -34.28 9.44
CA LYS A 512 2.24 -34.13 9.27
C LYS A 512 2.72 -34.64 7.90
N GLU A 513 2.13 -35.76 7.44
CA GLU A 513 2.47 -36.33 6.14
C GLU A 513 2.16 -35.38 4.96
N ASP A 514 1.15 -34.54 5.11
CA ASP A 514 0.78 -33.53 4.09
C ASP A 514 1.68 -32.31 4.20
N LEU A 515 2.00 -31.84 5.41
CA LEU A 515 2.97 -30.76 5.64
C LEU A 515 4.35 -31.10 5.07
N GLU A 516 4.76 -32.36 5.13
CA GLU A 516 6.04 -32.83 4.57
C GLU A 516 6.09 -32.81 3.04
N LYS A 517 4.95 -32.72 2.35
CA LYS A 517 4.88 -32.59 0.87
C LYS A 517 5.24 -31.19 0.39
N ILE A 518 5.08 -30.16 1.23
CA ILE A 518 5.50 -28.80 0.88
C ILE A 518 7.01 -28.76 0.71
N PRO A 519 7.51 -28.34 -0.47
CA PRO A 519 8.94 -28.27 -0.72
C PRO A 519 9.59 -27.20 0.17
N MET A 520 10.75 -27.50 0.70
CA MET A 520 11.45 -26.63 1.65
C MET A 520 12.92 -26.53 1.31
N LEU A 521 13.51 -25.39 1.60
CA LEU A 521 14.95 -25.17 1.56
C LEU A 521 15.63 -25.80 2.78
N ALA A 522 16.95 -25.97 2.71
CA ALA A 522 17.78 -26.33 3.85
C ALA A 522 18.44 -25.08 4.46
N ARG A 523 18.88 -25.18 5.73
CA ARG A 523 19.65 -24.09 6.38
C ARG A 523 20.91 -23.71 5.58
N SER A 524 21.49 -24.65 4.80
CA SER A 524 22.64 -24.39 3.93
C SER A 524 22.31 -23.51 2.71
N ASP A 525 21.05 -23.35 2.36
CA ASP A 525 20.61 -22.52 1.22
C ASP A 525 20.54 -21.02 1.61
N MET A 526 20.67 -20.70 2.91
CA MET A 526 20.66 -19.33 3.43
C MET A 526 22.06 -18.72 3.44
N LYS A 527 22.14 -17.40 3.21
CA LYS A 527 23.38 -16.63 3.40
C LYS A 527 23.69 -16.51 4.91
N LYS A 528 24.96 -16.73 5.29
CA LYS A 528 25.40 -16.63 6.69
C LYS A 528 25.69 -15.19 7.10
N GLU A 529 26.20 -14.39 6.18
CA GLU A 529 26.61 -13.01 6.43
C GLU A 529 25.40 -12.06 6.33
N ALA A 530 25.34 -11.13 7.27
CA ALA A 530 24.40 -10.00 7.21
C ALA A 530 24.77 -9.03 6.10
N ALA A 531 23.78 -8.32 5.55
CA ALA A 531 24.03 -7.27 4.56
C ALA A 531 24.84 -6.11 5.19
N PRO A 532 25.94 -5.65 4.55
CA PRO A 532 26.82 -4.62 5.11
C PRO A 532 26.13 -3.24 5.19
N PHE A 533 26.74 -2.34 5.97
CA PHE A 533 26.49 -0.90 5.92
C PHE A 533 27.57 -0.20 5.11
N TYR A 534 27.21 0.91 4.47
CA TYR A 534 28.07 1.67 3.56
C TYR A 534 28.35 3.08 4.12
N ASN A 535 28.86 3.20 5.35
CA ASN A 535 29.07 4.49 6.00
C ASN A 535 30.54 4.91 5.94
N THR A 536 30.83 6.02 5.28
CA THR A 536 32.13 6.70 5.29
C THR A 536 31.94 8.15 5.74
N GLU A 537 32.50 8.50 6.90
CA GLU A 537 32.44 9.86 7.44
C GLU A 537 33.44 10.78 6.76
N LEU A 538 32.99 11.97 6.42
CA LEU A 538 33.81 13.08 5.97
C LEU A 538 33.23 14.41 6.46
N SER A 539 33.88 15.51 6.18
CA SER A 539 33.44 16.82 6.61
C SER A 539 33.64 17.87 5.51
N VAL A 540 32.60 18.67 5.26
CA VAL A 540 32.63 19.80 4.34
C VAL A 540 32.39 21.08 5.14
N LYS A 541 33.37 21.99 5.18
CA LYS A 541 33.29 23.24 5.96
C LYS A 541 32.88 23.07 7.43
N GLY A 542 33.22 21.92 8.02
CA GLY A 542 32.90 21.59 9.41
C GLY A 542 31.51 20.96 9.62
N VAL A 543 30.73 20.75 8.55
CA VAL A 543 29.50 19.97 8.60
C VAL A 543 29.84 18.50 8.36
N PRO A 544 29.35 17.55 9.21
CA PRO A 544 29.55 16.13 9.01
C PRO A 544 28.74 15.64 7.80
N VAL A 545 29.37 14.77 6.99
CA VAL A 545 28.77 14.14 5.82
C VAL A 545 29.02 12.64 5.92
N VAL A 546 27.98 11.83 5.74
CA VAL A 546 28.05 10.37 5.64
C VAL A 546 27.83 9.97 4.20
N HIS A 547 28.89 9.46 3.57
CA HIS A 547 28.85 8.97 2.19
C HIS A 547 28.62 7.47 2.15
N HIS A 548 27.66 7.07 1.33
CA HIS A 548 27.35 5.67 1.03
C HIS A 548 27.81 5.40 -0.40
N ASP A 549 28.99 4.78 -0.55
CA ASP A 549 29.61 4.46 -1.85
C ASP A 549 28.91 3.27 -2.48
N ILE A 550 27.84 3.56 -3.22
CA ILE A 550 26.94 2.58 -3.83
C ILE A 550 26.75 2.96 -5.30
N TYR A 551 26.77 1.95 -6.19
CA TYR A 551 26.44 2.17 -7.59
C TYR A 551 25.00 2.65 -7.76
N SER A 552 24.80 3.84 -8.27
CA SER A 552 23.51 4.54 -8.39
C SER A 552 23.16 4.92 -9.84
N ASN A 553 23.94 4.44 -10.81
CA ASN A 553 23.72 4.71 -12.24
C ASN A 553 23.64 6.22 -12.58
N GLY A 554 24.48 7.05 -11.94
CA GLY A 554 24.54 8.48 -12.21
C GLY A 554 23.47 9.33 -11.49
N ILE A 555 22.77 8.76 -10.53
CA ILE A 555 21.82 9.46 -9.65
C ILE A 555 22.49 9.74 -8.30
N ILE A 556 22.38 10.95 -7.80
CA ILE A 556 22.69 11.33 -6.42
C ILE A 556 21.42 11.31 -5.61
N TYR A 557 21.43 10.57 -4.50
CA TYR A 557 20.41 10.67 -3.45
C TYR A 557 21.00 11.45 -2.29
N LEU A 558 20.48 12.64 -2.04
CA LEU A 558 20.97 13.58 -1.04
C LEU A 558 19.91 13.84 0.01
N THR A 559 20.25 13.65 1.28
CA THR A 559 19.41 14.00 2.43
C THR A 559 20.15 14.94 3.36
N MET A 560 19.58 16.11 3.61
CA MET A 560 20.02 17.04 4.65
C MET A 560 19.18 16.79 5.90
N LEU A 561 19.82 16.38 7.00
CA LEU A 561 19.19 16.03 8.28
C LEU A 561 19.51 17.12 9.29
N PHE A 562 18.51 17.91 9.67
CA PHE A 562 18.63 18.96 10.68
C PHE A 562 18.11 18.46 12.03
N ASP A 563 18.91 18.54 13.08
CA ASP A 563 18.50 18.19 14.44
C ASP A 563 17.39 19.12 14.94
N ILE A 564 16.30 18.54 15.46
CA ILE A 564 15.14 19.26 15.95
C ILE A 564 14.81 18.94 17.42
N ALA A 565 15.73 18.32 18.15
CA ALA A 565 15.53 17.98 19.56
C ALA A 565 15.29 19.19 20.46
N HIS A 566 15.72 20.37 20.01
CA HIS A 566 15.54 21.64 20.71
C HIS A 566 14.14 22.27 20.58
N VAL A 567 13.31 21.78 19.66
CA VAL A 567 11.95 22.31 19.45
C VAL A 567 11.08 22.00 20.67
N PRO A 568 10.46 23.00 21.31
CA PRO A 568 9.60 22.78 22.48
C PRO A 568 8.48 21.78 22.23
N ALA A 569 8.05 21.05 23.26
CA ALA A 569 7.03 19.99 23.11
C ALA A 569 5.70 20.54 22.55
N GLU A 570 5.28 21.73 22.98
CA GLU A 570 4.10 22.43 22.49
C GLU A 570 4.18 22.87 21.02
N ASP A 571 5.38 22.94 20.46
CA ASP A 571 5.62 23.36 19.08
C ASP A 571 5.80 22.19 18.10
N ILE A 572 5.95 20.95 18.58
CA ILE A 572 6.13 19.76 17.74
C ILE A 572 5.03 19.61 16.67
N PRO A 573 3.73 19.86 16.93
CA PRO A 573 2.69 19.79 15.91
C PRO A 573 2.95 20.74 14.72
N TYR A 574 3.56 21.91 14.96
CA TYR A 574 3.88 22.87 13.90
C TYR A 574 5.03 22.43 13.00
N LEU A 575 5.86 21.45 13.41
CA LEU A 575 6.82 20.79 12.52
C LEU A 575 6.13 20.10 11.35
N GLY A 576 5.01 19.44 11.61
CA GLY A 576 4.20 18.80 10.58
C GLY A 576 3.60 19.84 9.61
N VAL A 577 3.14 20.99 10.12
CA VAL A 577 2.66 22.11 9.29
C VAL A 577 3.82 22.68 8.46
N LEU A 578 4.97 22.97 9.08
CA LEU A 578 6.16 23.48 8.36
C LEU A 578 6.57 22.55 7.22
N LYS A 579 6.63 21.24 7.50
CA LYS A 579 6.91 20.21 6.49
C LYS A 579 5.95 20.28 5.28
N ALA A 580 4.67 20.55 5.52
CA ALA A 580 3.65 20.64 4.47
C ALA A 580 3.68 21.98 3.71
N VAL A 581 4.18 23.05 4.32
CA VAL A 581 4.25 24.39 3.73
C VAL A 581 5.47 24.54 2.82
N LEU A 582 6.64 23.98 3.22
CA LEU A 582 7.86 24.09 2.44
C LEU A 582 7.73 23.40 1.08
N GLY A 583 7.94 24.17 0.01
CA GLY A 583 7.78 23.73 -1.38
C GLY A 583 6.37 23.90 -1.96
N TYR A 584 5.39 24.35 -1.14
CA TYR A 584 4.00 24.56 -1.55
C TYR A 584 3.51 26.01 -1.38
N VAL A 585 4.40 26.93 -1.07
CA VAL A 585 4.17 28.39 -1.08
C VAL A 585 5.12 29.05 -2.06
N ASP A 586 4.79 30.26 -2.49
CA ASP A 586 5.68 31.06 -3.34
C ASP A 586 7.07 31.23 -2.72
N THR A 587 8.09 31.31 -3.52
CA THR A 587 9.44 31.70 -3.12
C THR A 587 9.77 33.10 -3.66
N LYS A 588 10.94 33.61 -3.35
CA LYS A 588 11.37 34.90 -3.88
C LYS A 588 11.36 34.97 -5.41
N ASN A 589 11.72 33.88 -6.09
CA ASN A 589 11.93 33.86 -7.53
C ASN A 589 10.86 33.09 -8.31
N TYR A 590 10.03 32.28 -7.64
CA TYR A 590 9.05 31.40 -8.25
C TYR A 590 7.71 31.48 -7.54
N SER A 591 6.61 31.45 -8.30
CA SER A 591 5.34 31.00 -7.73
C SER A 591 5.46 29.53 -7.31
N TYR A 592 4.63 29.06 -6.38
CA TYR A 592 4.69 27.66 -5.92
C TYR A 592 4.44 26.67 -7.08
N ALA A 593 3.61 27.04 -8.06
CA ALA A 593 3.38 26.27 -9.26
C ALA A 593 4.63 26.20 -10.17
N ASP A 594 5.28 27.36 -10.41
CA ASP A 594 6.52 27.40 -11.18
C ASP A 594 7.65 26.70 -10.44
N PHE A 595 7.73 26.80 -9.12
CA PHE A 595 8.70 26.10 -8.29
C PHE A 595 8.56 24.58 -8.45
N ALA A 596 7.34 24.05 -8.34
CA ALA A 596 7.07 22.63 -8.53
C ALA A 596 7.45 22.15 -9.95
N ASN A 597 7.20 22.98 -10.98
CA ASN A 597 7.60 22.68 -12.34
C ASN A 597 9.13 22.64 -12.49
N GLU A 598 9.87 23.61 -11.93
CA GLU A 598 11.34 23.61 -11.96
C GLU A 598 11.92 22.39 -11.23
N VAL A 599 11.37 22.01 -10.07
CA VAL A 599 11.76 20.80 -9.36
C VAL A 599 11.61 19.56 -10.26
N ASN A 600 10.47 19.39 -10.92
CA ASN A 600 10.19 18.22 -11.77
C ASN A 600 10.92 18.25 -13.12
N ILE A 601 11.32 19.43 -13.61
CA ILE A 601 12.16 19.54 -14.82
C ILE A 601 13.61 19.11 -14.54
N HIS A 602 14.15 19.44 -13.37
CA HIS A 602 15.57 19.31 -13.08
C HIS A 602 15.93 18.17 -12.11
N THR A 603 14.97 17.63 -11.39
CA THR A 603 15.22 16.64 -10.32
C THR A 603 14.23 15.48 -10.38
N GLY A 604 14.48 14.42 -9.62
CA GLY A 604 13.52 13.37 -9.30
C GLY A 604 12.60 13.73 -8.12
N GLY A 605 12.60 15.00 -7.70
CA GLY A 605 11.78 15.53 -6.60
C GLY A 605 12.60 16.15 -5.48
N ILE A 606 11.99 17.10 -4.77
CA ILE A 606 12.46 17.64 -3.49
C ILE A 606 11.32 17.44 -2.49
N SER A 607 11.61 16.88 -1.33
CA SER A 607 10.61 16.61 -0.29
C SER A 607 11.16 16.87 1.10
N SER A 608 10.25 17.16 2.04
CA SER A 608 10.56 17.28 3.46
C SER A 608 9.87 16.16 4.24
N THR A 609 10.57 15.59 5.22
CA THR A 609 10.03 14.58 6.15
C THR A 609 10.60 14.79 7.55
N ILE A 610 10.06 14.08 8.54
CA ILE A 610 10.56 14.11 9.91
C ILE A 610 10.88 12.68 10.32
N GLY A 611 12.16 12.44 10.63
CA GLY A 611 12.67 11.15 11.08
C GLY A 611 12.72 11.09 12.62
N VAL A 612 12.24 9.99 13.20
CA VAL A 612 12.39 9.65 14.62
C VAL A 612 13.19 8.35 14.70
N TYR A 613 14.33 8.38 15.35
CA TYR A 613 15.33 7.31 15.40
C TYR A 613 15.54 6.85 16.86
N PRO A 614 14.73 5.87 17.35
CA PRO A 614 14.91 5.35 18.71
C PRO A 614 16.26 4.67 18.89
N SER A 615 16.90 4.89 20.03
CA SER A 615 18.12 4.18 20.40
C SER A 615 17.83 2.68 20.58
N VAL A 616 18.71 1.81 20.09
CA VAL A 616 18.60 0.37 20.29
C VAL A 616 19.10 -0.09 21.67
N LYS A 617 19.75 0.80 22.43
CA LYS A 617 20.39 0.51 23.72
C LYS A 617 19.62 1.08 24.91
N ASP A 618 18.93 2.19 24.72
CA ASP A 618 18.15 2.88 25.74
C ASP A 618 16.72 3.15 25.22
N LYS A 619 15.70 2.63 25.93
CA LYS A 619 14.30 2.79 25.56
C LYS A 619 13.78 4.22 25.61
N ASP A 620 14.45 5.10 26.37
CA ASP A 620 14.05 6.49 26.60
C ASP A 620 14.85 7.49 25.73
N ASP A 621 15.87 7.01 25.00
CA ASP A 621 16.72 7.81 24.13
C ASP A 621 16.33 7.67 22.65
N TYR A 622 16.33 8.80 21.93
CA TYR A 622 16.01 8.87 20.51
C TYR A 622 16.57 10.14 19.87
N GLN A 623 16.81 10.10 18.57
CA GLN A 623 17.14 11.28 17.77
C GLN A 623 15.95 11.66 16.89
N VAL A 624 15.80 12.96 16.63
CA VAL A 624 14.75 13.52 15.77
C VAL A 624 15.37 14.45 14.75
N LYS A 625 14.97 14.31 13.49
CA LYS A 625 15.56 15.05 12.37
C LYS A 625 14.47 15.61 11.46
N PHE A 626 14.60 16.90 11.10
CA PHE A 626 13.90 17.44 9.95
C PHE A 626 14.75 17.15 8.72
N GLU A 627 14.21 16.38 7.78
CA GLU A 627 14.94 15.88 6.64
C GLU A 627 14.46 16.56 5.35
N VAL A 628 15.41 17.10 4.60
CA VAL A 628 15.16 17.62 3.25
C VAL A 628 15.88 16.73 2.27
N ARG A 629 15.10 16.07 1.43
CA ARG A 629 15.56 15.03 0.50
C ARG A 629 15.44 15.48 -0.95
N THR A 630 16.43 15.12 -1.76
CA THR A 630 16.35 15.24 -3.22
C THR A 630 17.09 14.10 -3.90
N LYS A 631 16.68 13.81 -5.12
CA LYS A 631 17.42 12.94 -6.04
C LYS A 631 17.57 13.62 -7.39
N ALA A 632 18.75 13.57 -7.96
CA ALA A 632 19.04 14.23 -9.22
C ALA A 632 20.16 13.49 -9.98
N LEU A 633 20.18 13.64 -11.29
CA LEU A 633 21.34 13.23 -12.08
C LEU A 633 22.58 14.09 -11.71
N TYR A 634 23.76 13.56 -11.91
CA TYR A 634 25.03 14.24 -11.56
C TYR A 634 25.13 15.65 -12.11
N ASP A 635 24.77 15.85 -13.38
CA ASP A 635 24.81 17.14 -14.05
C ASP A 635 23.67 18.09 -13.62
N LYS A 636 22.67 17.60 -12.89
CA LYS A 636 21.50 18.36 -12.41
C LYS A 636 21.54 18.72 -10.93
N LEU A 637 22.53 18.23 -10.18
CA LEU A 637 22.64 18.55 -8.76
C LEU A 637 22.80 20.07 -8.47
N PRO A 638 23.51 20.89 -9.27
CA PRO A 638 23.57 22.33 -9.04
C PRO A 638 22.21 23.02 -9.08
N GLU A 639 21.33 22.62 -10.01
CA GLU A 639 19.95 23.12 -10.09
C GLU A 639 19.14 22.65 -8.87
N ALA A 640 19.24 21.37 -8.51
CA ALA A 640 18.60 20.83 -7.30
C ALA A 640 19.00 21.60 -6.04
N ALA A 641 20.30 21.85 -5.84
CA ALA A 641 20.82 22.63 -4.71
C ALA A 641 20.30 24.07 -4.72
N THR A 642 20.12 24.67 -5.89
CA THR A 642 19.55 26.01 -6.02
C THR A 642 18.09 26.04 -5.60
N LEU A 643 17.29 25.05 -6.05
CA LEU A 643 15.88 24.93 -5.67
C LEU A 643 15.71 24.62 -4.18
N MET A 644 16.57 23.78 -3.59
CA MET A 644 16.57 23.56 -2.14
C MET A 644 16.82 24.87 -1.35
N LYS A 645 17.74 25.72 -1.83
CA LYS A 645 17.99 27.05 -1.22
C LYS A 645 16.76 27.96 -1.31
N GLU A 646 16.09 27.99 -2.47
CA GLU A 646 14.85 28.78 -2.64
C GLU A 646 13.79 28.29 -1.64
N MET A 647 13.58 27.01 -1.54
CA MET A 647 12.59 26.38 -0.63
C MET A 647 12.87 26.72 0.83
N LEU A 648 14.11 26.57 1.29
CA LEU A 648 14.43 26.69 2.71
C LEU A 648 14.59 28.14 3.19
N PHE A 649 15.08 29.06 2.34
CA PHE A 649 15.47 30.40 2.77
C PHE A 649 14.60 31.53 2.21
N THR A 650 13.74 31.24 1.22
CA THR A 650 12.96 32.31 0.54
C THR A 650 11.48 32.00 0.40
N SER A 651 10.97 30.93 1.04
CA SER A 651 9.54 30.61 1.08
C SER A 651 8.71 31.73 1.70
N ASN A 652 7.65 32.15 1.01
CA ASN A 652 6.72 33.19 1.48
C ASN A 652 5.69 32.60 2.45
N ILE A 653 6.07 32.47 3.71
CA ILE A 653 5.19 31.96 4.78
C ILE A 653 4.10 32.97 5.16
N ASP A 654 4.14 34.22 4.64
CA ASP A 654 3.17 35.25 4.92
C ASP A 654 1.89 35.15 4.05
N ASP A 655 1.81 34.22 3.12
CA ASP A 655 0.63 34.02 2.30
C ASP A 655 -0.48 33.29 3.07
N GLU A 656 -1.28 34.08 3.79
CA GLU A 656 -2.38 33.60 4.63
C GLU A 656 -3.37 32.73 3.87
N LYS A 657 -3.75 33.13 2.65
CA LYS A 657 -4.68 32.36 1.80
C LYS A 657 -4.12 30.98 1.52
N ARG A 658 -2.85 30.93 1.10
CA ARG A 658 -2.19 29.67 0.75
C ARG A 658 -1.96 28.77 1.96
N LEU A 659 -1.64 29.35 3.13
CA LEU A 659 -1.55 28.59 4.38
C LEU A 659 -2.87 27.93 4.75
N TYR A 660 -3.99 28.63 4.62
CA TYR A 660 -5.32 28.07 4.87
C TYR A 660 -5.63 26.91 3.94
N GLU A 661 -5.38 27.06 2.63
CA GLU A 661 -5.58 26.02 1.62
C GLU A 661 -4.77 24.75 1.95
N ILE A 662 -3.50 24.89 2.34
CA ILE A 662 -2.61 23.79 2.73
C ILE A 662 -3.14 23.09 3.99
N ILE A 663 -3.59 23.83 5.00
CA ILE A 663 -4.12 23.26 6.25
C ILE A 663 -5.39 22.44 5.98
N ALA A 664 -6.33 22.99 5.20
CA ALA A 664 -7.58 22.33 4.86
C ALA A 664 -7.35 21.03 4.05
N GLU A 665 -6.48 21.09 3.03
CA GLU A 665 -6.12 19.93 2.23
C GLU A 665 -5.42 18.85 3.09
N LEU A 666 -4.50 19.26 3.97
CA LEU A 666 -3.75 18.36 4.84
C LEU A 666 -4.65 17.65 5.85
N LYS A 667 -5.60 18.39 6.46
CA LYS A 667 -6.61 17.82 7.35
C LYS A 667 -7.46 16.76 6.63
N SER A 668 -7.97 17.08 5.43
CA SER A 668 -8.75 16.14 4.61
C SER A 668 -7.99 14.85 4.33
N ARG A 669 -6.73 14.96 3.89
CA ARG A 669 -5.87 13.79 3.62
C ARG A 669 -5.60 12.95 4.86
N LEU A 670 -5.34 13.59 6.00
CA LEU A 670 -5.11 12.85 7.26
C LEU A 670 -6.36 12.12 7.71
N GLN A 671 -7.54 12.73 7.61
CA GLN A 671 -8.81 12.10 7.96
C GLN A 671 -9.00 10.79 7.17
N VAL A 672 -8.81 10.82 5.86
CA VAL A 672 -8.89 9.62 5.01
C VAL A 672 -7.82 8.59 5.41
N SER A 673 -6.58 9.03 5.65
CA SER A 673 -5.47 8.16 6.03
C SER A 673 -5.70 7.45 7.38
N ILE A 674 -6.27 8.14 8.36
CA ILE A 674 -6.56 7.58 9.69
C ILE A 674 -7.60 6.46 9.56
N SER A 675 -8.68 6.69 8.81
CA SER A 675 -9.73 5.68 8.61
C SER A 675 -9.25 4.48 7.79
N SER A 676 -8.44 4.71 6.74
CA SER A 676 -7.93 3.62 5.89
C SER A 676 -6.81 2.79 6.53
N ALA A 677 -6.00 3.40 7.42
CA ALA A 677 -4.86 2.77 8.09
C ALA A 677 -5.07 2.63 9.61
N GLY A 678 -6.30 2.36 10.05
CA GLY A 678 -6.67 2.29 11.47
C GLY A 678 -5.79 1.37 12.32
N HIS A 679 -5.25 0.27 11.77
CA HIS A 679 -4.29 -0.61 12.45
C HIS A 679 -2.99 0.12 12.83
N SER A 680 -2.47 0.96 11.92
CA SER A 680 -1.25 1.74 12.18
C SER A 680 -1.51 2.84 13.22
N VAL A 681 -2.68 3.47 13.15
CA VAL A 681 -3.11 4.48 14.12
C VAL A 681 -3.26 3.83 15.50
N ALA A 682 -4.00 2.73 15.62
CA ALA A 682 -4.23 2.04 16.88
C ALA A 682 -2.91 1.56 17.53
N SER A 683 -2.01 0.93 16.76
CA SER A 683 -0.74 0.43 17.27
C SER A 683 0.21 1.57 17.67
N THR A 684 0.33 2.62 16.86
CA THR A 684 1.14 3.80 17.21
C THR A 684 0.60 4.47 18.47
N ARG A 685 -0.71 4.70 18.52
CA ARG A 685 -1.36 5.34 19.67
C ARG A 685 -1.19 4.54 20.96
N ALA A 686 -1.36 3.21 20.91
CA ALA A 686 -1.10 2.35 22.08
C ALA A 686 0.36 2.43 22.57
N MET A 687 1.33 2.60 21.66
CA MET A 687 2.73 2.79 22.03
C MET A 687 3.03 4.17 22.65
N THR A 688 2.24 5.21 22.34
CA THR A 688 2.44 6.55 22.94
C THR A 688 2.24 6.56 24.46
N TYR A 689 1.56 5.59 25.01
CA TYR A 689 1.26 5.53 26.45
C TYR A 689 2.51 5.25 27.31
N PHE A 690 3.61 4.77 26.70
CA PHE A 690 4.84 4.42 27.42
C PHE A 690 6.13 4.77 26.67
N SER A 691 6.12 4.94 25.36
CA SER A 691 7.29 5.22 24.52
C SER A 691 7.39 6.70 24.19
N LYS A 692 8.49 7.35 24.58
CA LYS A 692 8.77 8.76 24.24
C LYS A 692 8.91 8.98 22.74
N ALA A 693 9.58 8.05 22.03
CA ALA A 693 9.76 8.12 20.59
C ALA A 693 8.41 7.99 19.84
N ALA A 694 7.54 7.06 20.29
CA ALA A 694 6.21 6.91 19.74
C ALA A 694 5.34 8.14 20.02
N ALA A 695 5.39 8.69 21.23
CA ALA A 695 4.67 9.91 21.59
C ALA A 695 5.13 11.12 20.77
N TYR A 696 6.43 11.28 20.53
CA TYR A 696 6.96 12.31 19.64
C TYR A 696 6.41 12.16 18.21
N LYS A 697 6.49 10.93 17.67
CA LYS A 697 6.00 10.62 16.32
C LYS A 697 4.51 10.89 16.17
N ASP A 698 3.69 10.51 17.15
CA ASP A 698 2.24 10.73 17.13
C ASP A 698 1.90 12.24 17.19
N THR A 699 2.63 13.01 18.00
CA THR A 699 2.44 14.45 18.10
C THR A 699 2.74 15.18 16.77
N ILE A 700 3.61 14.65 15.92
CA ILE A 700 3.86 15.18 14.57
C ILE A 700 2.64 14.98 13.64
N THR A 701 1.82 13.97 13.85
CA THR A 701 0.62 13.72 13.01
C THR A 701 -0.47 14.75 13.19
N PHE A 702 -0.53 15.40 14.35
CA PHE A 702 -1.12 16.72 14.62
C PHE A 702 -2.57 16.96 14.10
N TYR A 703 -3.37 15.90 13.90
CA TYR A 703 -4.73 16.03 13.38
C TYR A 703 -5.62 16.98 14.19
N GLU A 704 -5.58 16.89 15.53
CA GLU A 704 -6.30 17.79 16.44
C GLU A 704 -5.86 19.25 16.26
N THR A 705 -4.54 19.49 16.08
CA THR A 705 -3.99 20.83 15.80
C THR A 705 -4.47 21.37 14.46
N LEU A 706 -4.57 20.54 13.43
CA LEU A 706 -5.10 20.97 12.12
C LEU A 706 -6.58 21.34 12.20
N CYS A 707 -7.38 20.56 12.93
CA CYS A 707 -8.79 20.88 13.16
C CYS A 707 -8.95 22.24 13.84
N ASP A 708 -8.18 22.52 14.88
CA ASP A 708 -8.17 23.79 15.60
C ASP A 708 -7.65 24.96 14.75
N LEU A 709 -6.59 24.74 13.98
CA LEU A 709 -6.05 25.76 13.06
C LEU A 709 -7.02 26.10 11.94
N GLU A 710 -7.71 25.13 11.36
CA GLU A 710 -8.72 25.39 10.32
C GLU A 710 -9.93 26.13 10.89
N ALA A 711 -10.46 25.67 12.02
CA ALA A 711 -11.65 26.25 12.65
C ALA A 711 -11.44 27.69 13.13
N HIS A 712 -10.23 28.05 13.60
CA HIS A 712 -9.89 29.35 14.17
C HIS A 712 -8.80 30.07 13.38
N PHE A 713 -8.69 29.82 12.08
CA PHE A 713 -7.58 30.31 11.26
C PHE A 713 -7.39 31.81 11.33
N ASP A 714 -8.47 32.61 11.20
CA ASP A 714 -8.40 34.06 11.22
C ASP A 714 -7.86 34.62 12.55
N GLU A 715 -8.08 33.92 13.65
CA GLU A 715 -7.58 34.30 14.98
C GLU A 715 -6.11 33.88 15.20
N ARG A 716 -5.66 32.81 14.53
CA ARG A 716 -4.35 32.18 14.77
C ARG A 716 -3.30 32.42 13.69
N LYS A 717 -3.70 32.90 12.52
CA LYS A 717 -2.81 33.00 11.33
C LYS A 717 -1.54 33.84 11.57
N GLU A 718 -1.63 34.97 12.31
CA GLU A 718 -0.45 35.79 12.61
C GLU A 718 0.54 35.04 13.55
N ALA A 719 0.01 34.38 14.58
CA ALA A 719 0.81 33.59 15.51
C ALA A 719 1.44 32.36 14.80
N LEU A 720 0.67 31.68 13.95
CA LEU A 720 1.14 30.58 13.14
C LEU A 720 2.30 31.00 12.21
N THR A 721 2.10 32.07 11.45
CA THR A 721 3.14 32.60 10.54
C THR A 721 4.42 32.97 11.29
N ALA A 722 4.30 33.65 12.44
CA ALA A 722 5.45 34.00 13.27
C ALA A 722 6.18 32.75 13.78
N LYS A 723 5.43 31.73 14.23
CA LYS A 723 5.97 30.45 14.69
C LYS A 723 6.71 29.70 13.60
N LEU A 724 6.13 29.55 12.42
CA LEU A 724 6.78 28.86 11.30
C LEU A 724 8.08 29.55 10.86
N LYS A 725 8.13 30.89 10.86
CA LYS A 725 9.35 31.66 10.58
C LYS A 725 10.43 31.48 11.65
N GLU A 726 10.03 31.45 12.92
CA GLU A 726 10.95 31.15 14.03
C GLU A 726 11.56 29.75 13.83
N MET A 727 10.73 28.75 13.53
CA MET A 727 11.18 27.39 13.29
C MET A 727 12.15 27.30 12.11
N VAL A 728 11.88 27.95 10.97
CA VAL A 728 12.82 27.99 9.83
C VAL A 728 14.20 28.47 10.27
N SER A 729 14.26 29.56 11.05
CA SER A 729 15.56 30.13 11.47
C SER A 729 16.27 29.32 12.56
N SER A 730 15.52 28.58 13.41
CA SER A 730 16.10 27.74 14.47
C SER A 730 16.53 26.37 13.99
N ILE A 731 15.84 25.80 13.02
CA ILE A 731 16.09 24.44 12.50
C ILE A 731 17.24 24.45 11.49
N PHE A 732 17.18 25.34 10.47
CA PHE A 732 18.11 25.29 9.33
C PHE A 732 19.43 26.01 9.63
N THR A 733 20.11 25.56 10.68
CA THR A 733 21.40 26.08 11.14
C THR A 733 22.53 25.13 10.75
N LYS A 734 23.77 25.65 10.77
CA LYS A 734 24.95 24.86 10.45
C LYS A 734 25.24 23.78 11.51
N GLU A 735 24.99 24.11 12.76
CA GLU A 735 25.22 23.21 13.90
C GLU A 735 24.31 22.02 13.93
N HIS A 736 23.08 22.15 13.39
CA HIS A 736 22.10 21.08 13.34
C HIS A 736 22.25 20.16 12.11
N LEU A 737 23.02 20.57 11.09
CA LEU A 737 23.09 19.87 9.82
C LEU A 737 24.02 18.65 9.88
N LEU A 738 23.48 17.50 9.50
CA LEU A 738 24.16 16.29 9.09
C LEU A 738 23.73 15.96 7.65
N VAL A 739 24.67 15.55 6.80
CA VAL A 739 24.34 15.23 5.40
C VAL A 739 24.53 13.74 5.15
N SER A 740 23.56 13.11 4.51
CA SER A 740 23.64 11.75 3.96
C SER A 740 23.66 11.81 2.44
N VAL A 741 24.60 11.11 1.81
CA VAL A 741 24.70 11.08 0.35
C VAL A 741 24.98 9.67 -0.15
N THR A 742 24.12 9.17 -1.06
CA THR A 742 24.30 7.89 -1.74
C THR A 742 24.62 8.14 -3.20
N CYS A 743 25.81 7.79 -3.61
CA CYS A 743 26.31 7.83 -5.00
C CYS A 743 27.70 7.22 -5.08
N GLU A 744 28.22 7.02 -6.29
CA GLU A 744 29.63 6.70 -6.51
C GLU A 744 30.54 7.93 -6.22
N LYS A 745 31.84 7.71 -6.09
CA LYS A 745 32.85 8.74 -5.78
C LYS A 745 32.84 9.95 -6.72
N ASP A 746 32.54 9.74 -8.01
CA ASP A 746 32.45 10.83 -8.98
C ASP A 746 31.32 11.80 -8.64
N GLY A 747 30.15 11.25 -8.17
CA GLY A 747 29.04 12.07 -7.70
C GLY A 747 29.37 12.84 -6.40
N LEU A 748 30.13 12.25 -5.48
CA LEU A 748 30.50 12.87 -4.22
C LEU A 748 31.20 14.20 -4.41
N SER A 749 32.13 14.32 -5.37
CA SER A 749 32.86 15.56 -5.62
C SER A 749 31.95 16.72 -6.06
N ILE A 750 30.85 16.41 -6.73
CA ILE A 750 29.82 17.39 -7.11
C ILE A 750 29.06 17.84 -5.86
N VAL A 751 28.68 16.89 -5.00
CA VAL A 751 27.99 17.17 -3.73
C VAL A 751 28.85 18.07 -2.84
N GLU A 752 30.14 17.76 -2.66
CA GLU A 752 31.08 18.59 -1.88
C GLU A 752 31.11 20.01 -2.39
N THR A 753 31.20 20.19 -3.71
CA THR A 753 31.21 21.53 -4.35
C THR A 753 29.92 22.31 -4.08
N GLU A 754 28.75 21.66 -4.14
CA GLU A 754 27.46 22.33 -3.89
C GLU A 754 27.26 22.61 -2.39
N LEU A 755 27.70 21.73 -1.50
CA LEU A 755 27.66 21.94 -0.04
C LEU A 755 28.55 23.12 0.38
N GLU A 756 29.71 23.30 -0.25
CA GLU A 756 30.56 24.47 0.00
C GLU A 756 29.87 25.82 -0.27
N LYS A 757 28.92 25.83 -1.22
CA LYS A 757 28.09 27.01 -1.58
C LYS A 757 26.84 27.09 -0.72
N PHE A 758 26.32 25.97 -0.23
CA PHE A 758 25.09 25.89 0.55
C PHE A 758 25.30 26.26 2.03
N ILE A 759 26.32 25.67 2.68
CA ILE A 759 26.59 25.83 4.11
C ILE A 759 26.68 27.30 4.57
N PRO A 760 27.31 28.22 3.83
CA PRO A 760 27.37 29.63 4.24
C PRO A 760 26.01 30.36 4.27
N MET A 761 24.98 29.79 3.75
CA MET A 761 23.60 30.36 3.73
C MET A 761 22.76 29.93 4.94
N LEU A 762 23.23 28.95 5.68
CA LEU A 762 22.54 28.47 6.90
C LEU A 762 22.52 29.56 7.98
N TYR A 763 21.45 29.52 8.79
CA TYR A 763 21.36 30.43 9.95
C TYR A 763 22.41 30.10 11.02
N GLU A 764 22.70 31.06 11.88
CA GLU A 764 23.54 30.87 13.05
C GLU A 764 22.67 30.51 14.26
N THR A 765 23.11 29.57 15.09
CA THR A 765 22.38 29.12 16.29
C THR A 765 22.41 30.26 17.33
N SER A 766 21.25 30.62 17.88
CA SER A 766 21.10 31.67 18.87
C SER A 766 20.73 31.08 20.24
N GLY A 767 21.69 30.91 21.13
CA GLY A 767 21.44 30.63 22.56
C GLY A 767 21.68 29.19 22.99
N GLU A 768 21.43 28.89 24.28
CA GLU A 768 21.44 27.54 24.86
C GLU A 768 20.14 26.82 24.47
N GLU A 769 20.27 25.67 23.84
CA GLU A 769 19.16 24.83 23.44
C GLU A 769 18.81 23.85 24.54
N LYS A 770 17.52 23.67 24.81
CA LYS A 770 17.00 22.65 25.72
C LYS A 770 16.27 21.60 24.91
N GLN A 771 16.53 20.35 25.19
CA GLN A 771 15.80 19.23 24.60
C GLN A 771 14.35 19.24 25.09
N ALA A 772 13.41 19.01 24.19
CA ALA A 772 11.99 18.87 24.53
C ALA A 772 11.79 17.66 25.44
N GLU A 773 11.03 17.84 26.51
CA GLU A 773 10.66 16.75 27.41
C GLU A 773 9.30 16.18 27.00
N ILE A 774 9.30 14.96 26.44
CA ILE A 774 8.10 14.21 26.12
C ILE A 774 7.80 13.26 27.29
N VAL A 775 6.59 13.39 27.84
CA VAL A 775 6.10 12.55 28.94
C VAL A 775 4.96 11.68 28.45
N PRO A 776 5.19 10.37 28.24
CA PRO A 776 4.12 9.44 27.91
C PRO A 776 3.02 9.39 28.97
N VAL A 777 1.75 9.35 28.51
CA VAL A 777 0.58 9.27 29.40
C VAL A 777 -0.31 8.11 28.98
N ARG A 778 -0.56 7.18 29.91
CA ARG A 778 -1.45 6.06 29.67
C ARG A 778 -2.90 6.53 29.64
N LYS A 779 -3.63 6.22 28.53
CA LYS A 779 -5.01 6.63 28.33
C LYS A 779 -5.96 5.44 28.14
N ASN A 780 -5.57 4.43 27.35
CA ASN A 780 -6.43 3.35 26.86
C ASN A 780 -7.66 3.91 26.12
N GLU A 781 -7.51 4.21 24.86
CA GLU A 781 -8.47 4.98 24.07
C GLU A 781 -9.24 4.10 23.08
N GLY A 782 -10.53 4.42 22.89
CA GLY A 782 -11.37 3.94 21.81
C GLY A 782 -11.72 5.09 20.86
N PHE A 783 -11.37 4.97 19.58
CA PHE A 783 -11.68 5.97 18.55
C PHE A 783 -12.78 5.48 17.63
N MET A 784 -13.97 6.07 17.77
CA MET A 784 -15.15 5.72 17.00
C MET A 784 -15.15 6.38 15.63
N ASP A 785 -15.44 5.59 14.60
CA ASP A 785 -15.70 6.07 13.24
C ASP A 785 -16.91 5.35 12.62
N ALA A 786 -17.26 5.70 11.38
CA ALA A 786 -18.35 5.08 10.64
C ALA A 786 -18.03 3.70 10.07
N SER A 787 -16.84 3.13 10.37
CA SER A 787 -16.40 1.82 9.90
C SER A 787 -17.30 0.69 10.42
N GLN A 788 -17.41 -0.39 9.63
CA GLN A 788 -18.09 -1.62 10.04
C GLN A 788 -17.15 -2.64 10.68
N VAL A 789 -15.87 -2.29 10.83
CA VAL A 789 -14.81 -3.15 11.35
C VAL A 789 -14.00 -2.43 12.41
N LEU A 790 -13.12 -3.18 13.09
CA LEU A 790 -12.26 -2.69 14.16
C LEU A 790 -10.80 -2.93 13.83
N TYR A 791 -9.95 -2.16 14.50
CA TYR A 791 -8.50 -2.33 14.57
C TYR A 791 -8.12 -2.35 16.04
N VAL A 792 -7.83 -3.54 16.58
CA VAL A 792 -7.60 -3.76 18.02
C VAL A 792 -6.11 -3.88 18.30
N ALA A 793 -5.52 -2.93 19.01
CA ALA A 793 -4.08 -2.90 19.30
C ALA A 793 -3.77 -3.02 20.80
N ARG A 794 -2.82 -3.90 21.14
CA ARG A 794 -2.18 -4.04 22.47
C ARG A 794 -0.69 -3.76 22.33
N ALA A 795 -0.12 -3.01 23.28
CA ALA A 795 1.31 -2.67 23.24
C ALA A 795 1.96 -2.61 24.64
N GLY A 796 3.29 -2.67 24.68
CA GLY A 796 4.10 -2.50 25.88
C GLY A 796 5.59 -2.50 25.55
N ASN A 797 6.46 -2.42 26.58
CA ASN A 797 7.90 -2.36 26.38
C ASN A 797 8.65 -3.38 27.25
N PHE A 798 9.25 -4.39 26.64
CA PHE A 798 9.95 -5.44 27.40
C PHE A 798 11.22 -4.94 28.10
N ARG A 799 11.91 -3.90 27.60
CA ARG A 799 13.08 -3.33 28.27
C ARG A 799 12.71 -2.62 29.59
N ALA A 800 11.50 -2.08 29.68
CA ALA A 800 10.99 -1.53 30.94
C ALA A 800 10.90 -2.57 32.07
N HIS A 801 10.84 -3.85 31.72
CA HIS A 801 10.79 -5.00 32.63
C HIS A 801 12.14 -5.72 32.77
N GLY A 802 13.22 -5.14 32.24
CA GLY A 802 14.58 -5.67 32.40
C GLY A 802 14.98 -6.75 31.40
N PHE A 803 14.22 -6.93 30.32
CA PHE A 803 14.57 -7.86 29.25
C PHE A 803 15.35 -7.18 28.13
N ASP A 804 16.31 -7.91 27.56
CA ASP A 804 17.08 -7.46 26.41
C ASP A 804 16.56 -8.05 25.10
N TYR A 805 16.78 -7.32 23.99
CA TYR A 805 16.44 -7.79 22.65
C TYR A 805 17.24 -9.04 22.28
N HIS A 806 16.59 -10.04 21.70
CA HIS A 806 17.21 -11.27 21.18
C HIS A 806 16.68 -11.59 19.77
N GLY A 807 17.55 -12.14 18.88
CA GLY A 807 17.15 -12.47 17.49
C GLY A 807 15.99 -13.47 17.39
N ALA A 808 15.73 -14.29 18.42
CA ALA A 808 14.56 -15.16 18.49
C ALA A 808 13.22 -14.41 18.42
N LEU A 809 13.18 -13.11 18.74
CA LEU A 809 11.97 -12.26 18.59
C LEU A 809 11.56 -12.10 17.13
N ARG A 810 12.52 -12.12 16.18
CA ARG A 810 12.17 -12.13 14.75
C ARG A 810 11.48 -13.42 14.33
N ILE A 811 11.91 -14.54 14.88
CA ILE A 811 11.27 -15.85 14.64
C ILE A 811 9.89 -15.88 15.29
N LEU A 812 9.78 -15.35 16.53
CA LEU A 812 8.50 -15.24 17.21
C LEU A 812 7.50 -14.39 16.41
N LYS A 813 7.97 -13.32 15.72
CA LYS A 813 7.13 -12.52 14.81
C LYS A 813 6.47 -13.42 13.77
N VAL A 814 7.23 -14.24 13.06
CA VAL A 814 6.73 -15.16 12.05
C VAL A 814 5.74 -16.19 12.65
N ILE A 815 6.10 -16.78 13.79
CA ILE A 815 5.24 -17.74 14.50
C ILE A 815 3.90 -17.09 14.91
N MET A 816 3.94 -15.89 15.48
CA MET A 816 2.71 -15.21 15.90
C MET A 816 1.84 -14.85 14.70
N GLU A 817 2.43 -14.24 13.68
CA GLU A 817 1.73 -13.71 12.53
C GLU A 817 1.07 -14.80 11.67
N TYR A 818 1.70 -15.99 11.54
CA TYR A 818 1.25 -17.04 10.63
C TYR A 818 0.76 -18.35 11.29
N ASP A 819 0.86 -18.48 12.61
CA ASP A 819 0.29 -19.61 13.32
C ASP A 819 -0.74 -19.14 14.35
N TYR A 820 -0.33 -18.57 15.49
CA TYR A 820 -1.24 -18.30 16.59
C TYR A 820 -2.29 -17.23 16.27
N LEU A 821 -1.86 -16.05 15.84
CA LEU A 821 -2.77 -14.94 15.54
C LEU A 821 -3.57 -15.21 14.28
N TRP A 822 -2.93 -15.76 13.23
CA TRP A 822 -3.61 -16.11 11.98
C TRP A 822 -4.79 -17.06 12.20
N ILE A 823 -4.55 -18.15 12.92
CA ILE A 823 -5.59 -19.16 13.17
C ILE A 823 -6.72 -18.56 14.02
N ASN A 824 -6.40 -17.83 15.09
CA ASN A 824 -7.41 -17.40 16.07
C ASN A 824 -8.12 -16.10 15.66
N ILE A 825 -7.42 -15.14 15.05
CA ILE A 825 -7.97 -13.82 14.67
C ILE A 825 -8.56 -13.86 13.26
N ARG A 826 -7.83 -14.43 12.29
CA ARG A 826 -8.30 -14.48 10.89
C ARG A 826 -9.19 -15.70 10.65
N VAL A 827 -8.65 -16.91 10.73
CA VAL A 827 -9.37 -18.14 10.31
C VAL A 827 -10.64 -18.37 11.14
N LYS A 828 -10.54 -18.29 12.46
CA LYS A 828 -11.68 -18.48 13.39
C LYS A 828 -12.45 -17.20 13.68
N GLY A 829 -11.75 -16.07 13.71
CA GLY A 829 -12.32 -14.77 14.08
C GLY A 829 -12.94 -14.02 12.90
N GLY A 830 -12.55 -14.35 11.67
CA GLY A 830 -13.04 -13.71 10.45
C GLY A 830 -12.44 -12.32 10.20
N ALA A 831 -11.37 -11.92 10.87
CA ALA A 831 -10.62 -10.72 10.54
C ALA A 831 -9.84 -10.91 9.22
N TYR A 832 -9.55 -9.82 8.53
CA TYR A 832 -8.73 -9.90 7.31
C TYR A 832 -7.26 -10.20 7.59
N GLY A 833 -6.71 -9.68 8.70
CA GLY A 833 -5.31 -9.91 9.05
C GLY A 833 -4.97 -9.60 10.50
N CYS A 834 -3.73 -9.89 10.84
CA CYS A 834 -3.13 -9.59 12.14
C CYS A 834 -1.64 -9.33 11.96
N MET A 835 -1.08 -8.48 12.81
CA MET A 835 0.33 -8.10 12.77
C MET A 835 0.89 -8.04 14.19
N ASN A 836 2.21 -8.20 14.28
CA ASN A 836 2.92 -8.01 15.53
C ASN A 836 4.34 -7.46 15.25
N GLY A 837 4.93 -6.78 16.24
CA GLY A 837 6.26 -6.21 16.11
C GLY A 837 7.02 -6.15 17.42
N TYR A 838 8.32 -6.37 17.33
CA TYR A 838 9.28 -6.36 18.45
C TYR A 838 10.47 -5.49 18.08
N MET A 839 10.52 -4.28 18.59
CA MET A 839 11.56 -3.32 18.26
C MET A 839 12.78 -3.44 19.17
N LYS A 840 13.95 -3.03 18.69
CA LYS A 840 15.21 -3.15 19.46
C LYS A 840 15.23 -2.27 20.72
N ASN A 841 14.49 -1.17 20.73
CA ASN A 841 14.29 -0.32 21.90
C ASN A 841 13.32 -0.93 22.95
N GLY A 842 12.72 -2.06 22.65
CA GLY A 842 11.78 -2.79 23.53
C GLY A 842 10.31 -2.59 23.22
N ASP A 843 9.95 -1.61 22.39
CA ASP A 843 8.56 -1.37 21.98
C ASP A 843 8.01 -2.60 21.25
N THR A 844 6.84 -3.05 21.68
CA THR A 844 6.19 -4.27 21.19
C THR A 844 4.72 -3.99 21.01
N TYR A 845 4.15 -4.49 19.91
CA TYR A 845 2.72 -4.37 19.65
C TYR A 845 2.14 -5.63 19.00
N PHE A 846 0.83 -5.81 19.18
CA PHE A 846 -0.04 -6.76 18.50
C PHE A 846 -1.23 -5.97 17.99
N VAL A 847 -1.68 -6.21 16.75
CA VAL A 847 -2.82 -5.49 16.17
C VAL A 847 -3.59 -6.36 15.18
N SER A 848 -4.92 -6.28 15.20
CA SER A 848 -5.80 -6.88 14.21
C SER A 848 -6.15 -5.88 13.10
N TYR A 849 -6.52 -6.39 11.92
CA TYR A 849 -6.85 -5.60 10.74
C TYR A 849 -8.20 -6.01 10.16
N ARG A 850 -9.12 -5.06 10.05
CA ARG A 850 -10.51 -5.29 9.62
C ARG A 850 -11.16 -6.44 10.41
N ASP A 851 -11.20 -6.28 11.70
CA ASP A 851 -11.63 -7.30 12.67
C ASP A 851 -13.10 -7.09 13.07
N PRO A 852 -13.96 -8.11 13.00
CA PRO A 852 -15.33 -8.00 13.53
C PRO A 852 -15.43 -8.13 15.05
N ASN A 853 -14.33 -8.50 15.76
CA ASN A 853 -14.35 -8.83 17.17
C ASN A 853 -13.47 -7.90 18.02
N LEU A 854 -13.94 -7.45 19.17
CA LEU A 854 -13.17 -6.67 20.13
C LEU A 854 -12.70 -7.50 21.31
N GLU A 855 -13.61 -7.98 22.15
CA GLU A 855 -13.31 -8.69 23.38
C GLU A 855 -12.55 -9.99 23.12
N LYS A 856 -13.03 -10.78 22.15
CA LYS A 856 -12.43 -12.05 21.76
C LYS A 856 -11.00 -11.88 21.26
N THR A 857 -10.73 -10.86 20.46
CA THR A 857 -9.38 -10.56 19.98
C THR A 857 -8.45 -10.16 21.13
N ASN A 858 -8.94 -9.37 22.07
CA ASN A 858 -8.17 -9.00 23.25
C ASN A 858 -7.84 -10.20 24.15
N GLU A 859 -8.79 -11.16 24.31
CA GLU A 859 -8.56 -12.44 25.00
C GLU A 859 -7.51 -13.30 24.29
N ILE A 860 -7.51 -13.31 22.94
CA ILE A 860 -6.49 -14.02 22.15
C ILE A 860 -5.10 -13.48 22.45
N TYR A 861 -4.94 -12.16 22.57
CA TYR A 861 -3.66 -11.57 22.96
C TYR A 861 -3.21 -12.02 24.35
N ASP A 862 -4.12 -12.09 25.32
CA ASP A 862 -3.80 -12.59 26.67
C ASP A 862 -3.37 -14.07 26.67
N GLY A 863 -3.77 -14.85 25.67
CA GLY A 863 -3.37 -16.24 25.47
C GLY A 863 -1.96 -16.46 24.92
N ILE A 864 -1.29 -15.42 24.37
CA ILE A 864 0.02 -15.54 23.73
C ILE A 864 1.09 -16.16 24.65
N PRO A 865 1.25 -15.74 25.94
CA PRO A 865 2.26 -16.33 26.80
C PRO A 865 2.07 -17.83 27.03
N ALA A 866 0.84 -18.31 27.17
CA ALA A 866 0.54 -19.73 27.31
C ALA A 866 0.87 -20.51 26.04
N TYR A 867 0.62 -19.95 24.87
CA TYR A 867 1.03 -20.56 23.60
C TYR A 867 2.55 -20.67 23.50
N ILE A 868 3.30 -19.61 23.84
CA ILE A 868 4.78 -19.62 23.81
C ILE A 868 5.33 -20.68 24.77
N GLU A 869 4.78 -20.83 25.98
CA GLU A 869 5.18 -21.83 26.95
C GLU A 869 5.00 -23.27 26.44
N GLN A 870 3.91 -23.51 25.69
CA GLN A 870 3.57 -24.82 25.14
C GLN A 870 4.15 -25.04 23.72
N PHE A 871 4.85 -24.06 23.17
CA PHE A 871 5.38 -24.12 21.80
C PHE A 871 6.26 -25.37 21.61
N THR A 872 5.97 -26.16 20.57
CA THR A 872 6.74 -27.33 20.17
C THR A 872 7.02 -27.29 18.68
N ALA A 873 8.26 -27.45 18.32
CA ALA A 873 8.70 -27.50 16.92
C ALA A 873 9.82 -28.53 16.78
N ASP A 874 9.73 -29.41 15.83
CA ASP A 874 10.84 -30.29 15.49
C ASP A 874 11.90 -29.52 14.63
N GLU A 875 12.98 -30.20 14.22
CA GLU A 875 14.07 -29.58 13.46
C GLU A 875 13.57 -29.04 12.10
N ARG A 876 12.60 -29.69 11.48
CA ARG A 876 12.02 -29.24 10.21
C ARG A 876 11.20 -27.95 10.43
N ASP A 877 10.36 -27.90 11.45
CA ASP A 877 9.53 -26.74 11.76
C ASP A 877 10.38 -25.53 12.17
N MET A 878 11.40 -25.75 13.03
CA MET A 878 12.35 -24.68 13.37
C MET A 878 13.10 -24.17 12.14
N THR A 879 13.53 -25.04 11.23
CA THR A 879 14.19 -24.65 9.99
C THR A 879 13.26 -23.82 9.11
N LYS A 880 11.99 -24.18 9.03
CA LYS A 880 10.95 -23.45 8.31
C LYS A 880 10.82 -22.00 8.82
N TYR A 881 10.60 -21.78 10.11
CA TYR A 881 10.49 -20.46 10.70
C TYR A 881 11.76 -19.61 10.54
N ILE A 882 12.93 -20.24 10.66
CA ILE A 882 14.22 -19.57 10.43
C ILE A 882 14.34 -19.10 9.00
N ILE A 883 13.97 -19.92 8.01
CA ILE A 883 14.03 -19.54 6.59
C ILE A 883 13.12 -18.34 6.30
N GLY A 884 11.86 -18.37 6.75
CA GLY A 884 10.94 -17.23 6.59
C GLY A 884 11.46 -15.96 7.29
N THR A 885 12.08 -16.10 8.46
CA THR A 885 12.72 -14.97 9.15
C THR A 885 13.90 -14.40 8.36
N ILE A 886 14.76 -15.27 7.79
CA ILE A 886 15.88 -14.83 6.96
C ILE A 886 15.39 -14.19 5.65
N SER A 887 14.27 -14.65 5.10
CA SER A 887 13.64 -13.99 3.94
C SER A 887 13.33 -12.51 4.23
N ASP A 888 12.71 -12.20 5.36
CA ASP A 888 12.45 -10.83 5.80
C ASP A 888 13.73 -9.99 6.02
N MET A 889 14.83 -10.65 6.43
CA MET A 889 16.12 -9.97 6.65
C MET A 889 16.90 -9.71 5.36
N ASP A 890 16.63 -10.47 4.31
CA ASP A 890 17.39 -10.46 3.04
C ASP A 890 16.61 -9.85 1.87
N VAL A 891 15.58 -9.05 2.14
CA VAL A 891 14.82 -8.36 1.09
C VAL A 891 15.76 -7.55 0.20
N PRO A 892 15.70 -7.71 -1.14
CA PRO A 892 16.49 -6.93 -2.07
C PRO A 892 16.27 -5.41 -1.90
N MET A 893 17.34 -4.65 -1.94
CA MET A 893 17.31 -3.20 -1.75
C MET A 893 17.90 -2.48 -2.97
N ASN A 894 17.24 -1.42 -3.42
CA ASN A 894 17.78 -0.48 -4.40
C ASN A 894 18.89 0.41 -3.78
N PRO A 895 19.62 1.21 -4.58
CA PRO A 895 20.69 2.07 -4.08
C PRO A 895 20.23 3.05 -2.99
N SER A 896 19.08 3.70 -3.17
CA SER A 896 18.50 4.63 -2.18
C SER A 896 18.24 3.94 -0.85
N THR A 897 17.55 2.80 -0.87
CA THR A 897 17.21 2.02 0.34
C THR A 897 18.45 1.51 1.09
N LYS A 898 19.52 1.11 0.35
CA LYS A 898 20.81 0.73 0.98
C LYS A 898 21.46 1.89 1.70
N GLY A 899 21.41 3.09 1.11
CA GLY A 899 21.90 4.32 1.73
C GLY A 899 21.09 4.69 2.96
N ASP A 900 19.76 4.73 2.85
CA ASP A 900 18.85 5.06 3.96
C ASP A 900 18.99 4.07 5.13
N ARG A 901 19.11 2.76 4.85
CA ARG A 901 19.37 1.73 5.87
C ARG A 901 20.71 1.97 6.58
N SER A 902 21.75 2.31 5.81
CA SER A 902 23.08 2.59 6.37
C SER A 902 23.07 3.85 7.24
N MET A 903 22.37 4.91 6.80
CA MET A 903 22.20 6.14 7.56
C MET A 903 21.36 5.94 8.83
N ALA A 904 20.27 5.19 8.76
CA ALA A 904 19.46 4.86 9.93
C ALA A 904 20.27 4.07 10.97
N ALA A 905 21.10 3.11 10.55
CA ALA A 905 21.99 2.38 11.44
C ALA A 905 23.03 3.30 12.09
N TYR A 906 23.57 4.28 11.33
CA TYR A 906 24.48 5.29 11.84
C TYR A 906 23.84 6.14 12.96
N LEU A 907 22.63 6.65 12.73
CA LEU A 907 21.88 7.46 13.70
C LEU A 907 21.49 6.67 14.95
N GLN A 908 21.12 5.40 14.80
CA GLN A 908 20.74 4.51 15.89
C GLN A 908 21.95 3.84 16.57
N ASN A 909 23.16 4.11 16.10
CA ASN A 909 24.41 3.53 16.58
C ASN A 909 24.41 1.99 16.56
N ILE A 910 23.95 1.41 15.43
CA ILE A 910 23.93 -0.02 15.18
C ILE A 910 25.20 -0.41 14.39
N SER A 911 26.00 -1.29 14.95
CA SER A 911 27.20 -1.82 14.29
C SER A 911 26.90 -3.02 13.40
N TYR A 912 27.84 -3.36 12.50
CA TYR A 912 27.75 -4.58 11.69
C TYR A 912 27.79 -5.84 12.56
N GLU A 913 28.60 -5.83 13.61
CA GLU A 913 28.71 -6.94 14.57
C GLU A 913 27.38 -7.21 15.28
N GLU A 914 26.61 -6.18 15.58
CA GLU A 914 25.29 -6.32 16.22
C GLU A 914 24.27 -6.97 15.27
N ILE A 915 24.24 -6.58 13.99
CA ILE A 915 23.33 -7.23 13.02
C ILE A 915 23.80 -8.64 12.64
N GLN A 916 25.12 -8.90 12.62
CA GLN A 916 25.64 -10.24 12.41
C GLN A 916 25.30 -11.15 13.61
N LYS A 917 25.45 -10.66 14.84
CA LYS A 917 25.05 -11.39 16.06
C LYS A 917 23.56 -11.73 16.04
N GLU A 918 22.71 -10.79 15.66
CA GLU A 918 21.27 -11.03 15.51
C GLU A 918 21.00 -12.13 14.49
N ARG A 919 21.65 -12.07 13.33
CA ARG A 919 21.54 -13.08 12.30
C ARG A 919 22.01 -14.45 12.77
N ASP A 920 23.12 -14.54 13.49
CA ASP A 920 23.65 -15.78 14.07
C ASP A 920 22.64 -16.37 15.11
N GLN A 921 22.01 -15.52 15.92
CA GLN A 921 20.96 -15.92 16.84
C GLN A 921 19.72 -16.46 16.12
N VAL A 922 19.34 -15.88 14.99
CA VAL A 922 18.23 -16.38 14.17
C VAL A 922 18.58 -17.74 13.56
N ILE A 923 19.73 -17.87 12.90
CA ILE A 923 20.15 -19.12 12.23
C ILE A 923 20.34 -20.26 13.24
N GLY A 924 20.84 -19.95 14.44
CA GLY A 924 21.12 -20.93 15.49
C GLY A 924 19.96 -21.21 16.45
N ALA A 925 18.81 -20.55 16.26
CA ALA A 925 17.70 -20.62 17.22
C ALA A 925 17.11 -22.02 17.36
N THR A 926 16.64 -22.32 18.56
CA THR A 926 15.96 -23.55 18.99
C THR A 926 14.57 -23.26 19.52
N GLN A 927 13.75 -24.30 19.72
CA GLN A 927 12.44 -24.12 20.36
C GLN A 927 12.56 -23.58 21.80
N GLU A 928 13.65 -23.91 22.51
CA GLU A 928 13.91 -23.42 23.86
C GLU A 928 14.14 -21.91 23.86
N ASP A 929 14.78 -21.35 22.84
CA ASP A 929 14.95 -19.90 22.68
C ASP A 929 13.59 -19.21 22.51
N ILE A 930 12.66 -19.82 21.77
CA ILE A 930 11.28 -19.30 21.63
C ILE A 930 10.53 -19.37 22.95
N ARG A 931 10.55 -20.54 23.64
CA ARG A 931 9.91 -20.68 24.96
C ARG A 931 10.47 -19.71 25.99
N GLY A 932 11.77 -19.40 25.91
CA GLY A 932 12.44 -18.44 26.76
C GLY A 932 11.90 -17.01 26.66
N LEU A 933 11.14 -16.68 25.61
CA LEU A 933 10.50 -15.37 25.44
C LEU A 933 9.17 -15.22 26.22
N ARG A 934 8.64 -16.28 26.83
CA ARG A 934 7.34 -16.30 27.49
C ARG A 934 7.18 -15.20 28.54
N ASP A 935 8.13 -15.07 29.46
CA ASP A 935 8.05 -14.08 30.57
C ASP A 935 8.20 -12.64 30.04
N MET A 936 9.02 -12.44 28.99
CA MET A 936 9.17 -11.17 28.32
C MET A 936 7.82 -10.72 27.73
N ILE A 937 7.16 -11.58 26.96
CA ILE A 937 5.87 -11.25 26.31
C ILE A 937 4.75 -11.13 27.34
N ALA A 938 4.76 -11.97 28.39
CA ALA A 938 3.81 -11.84 29.50
C ALA A 938 3.92 -10.48 30.20
N SER A 939 5.15 -9.96 30.38
CA SER A 939 5.37 -8.65 31.00
C SER A 939 4.83 -7.49 30.14
N VAL A 940 4.99 -7.57 28.80
CA VAL A 940 4.45 -6.61 27.85
C VAL A 940 2.92 -6.57 27.91
N LEU A 941 2.27 -7.73 27.81
CA LEU A 941 0.80 -7.82 27.81
C LEU A 941 0.17 -7.44 29.15
N ALA A 942 0.88 -7.68 30.27
CA ALA A 942 0.44 -7.26 31.61
C ALA A 942 0.34 -5.74 31.78
N GLU A 943 1.03 -4.95 30.94
CA GLU A 943 0.86 -3.49 30.93
C GLU A 943 -0.56 -3.09 30.53
N ASN A 944 -1.25 -3.92 29.74
CA ASN A 944 -2.61 -3.71 29.27
C ASN A 944 -2.83 -2.33 28.62
N ASN A 945 -1.90 -1.89 27.78
CA ASN A 945 -2.05 -0.70 26.96
C ASN A 945 -2.89 -1.03 25.72
N LEU A 946 -4.11 -0.52 25.67
CA LEU A 946 -5.13 -0.84 24.67
C LEU A 946 -5.50 0.41 23.88
N CYS A 947 -5.49 0.32 22.56
CA CYS A 947 -6.11 1.30 21.68
C CYS A 947 -6.91 0.60 20.58
N VAL A 948 -8.11 1.08 20.33
CA VAL A 948 -8.99 0.52 19.31
C VAL A 948 -9.53 1.65 18.42
N VAL A 949 -9.56 1.41 17.12
CA VAL A 949 -10.16 2.33 16.14
C VAL A 949 -11.26 1.56 15.40
N GLY A 950 -12.40 2.18 15.15
CA GLY A 950 -13.43 1.63 14.27
C GLY A 950 -14.87 1.76 14.78
N ASN A 951 -15.65 0.70 14.59
CA ASN A 951 -17.10 0.69 14.70
C ASN A 951 -17.66 1.38 15.94
N GLU A 952 -18.47 2.44 15.75
CA GLU A 952 -19.03 3.28 16.78
C GLU A 952 -19.89 2.47 17.80
N GLU A 953 -20.78 1.59 17.33
CA GLU A 953 -21.69 0.85 18.19
C GLU A 953 -20.94 -0.14 19.08
N THR A 954 -19.96 -0.84 18.53
CA THR A 954 -19.12 -1.81 19.27
C THR A 954 -18.32 -1.11 20.36
N LEU A 955 -17.71 0.03 20.04
CA LEU A 955 -16.91 0.79 21.02
C LEU A 955 -17.78 1.40 22.11
N GLN A 956 -18.96 1.90 21.81
CA GLN A 956 -19.92 2.39 22.81
C GLN A 956 -20.41 1.27 23.74
N ALA A 957 -20.71 0.09 23.17
CA ALA A 957 -21.12 -1.08 23.97
C ALA A 957 -20.01 -1.58 24.92
N SER A 958 -18.75 -1.35 24.55
CA SER A 958 -17.55 -1.80 25.31
C SER A 958 -16.82 -0.66 26.03
N GLU A 959 -17.47 0.47 26.28
CA GLU A 959 -16.87 1.68 26.90
C GLU A 959 -16.10 1.36 28.19
N GLY A 960 -16.55 0.39 28.98
CA GLY A 960 -15.89 -0.04 30.21
C GLY A 960 -14.48 -0.63 30.06
N MET A 961 -14.03 -0.95 28.83
CA MET A 961 -12.67 -1.42 28.53
C MET A 961 -11.67 -0.28 28.41
N PHE A 962 -12.12 0.95 28.24
CA PHE A 962 -11.33 2.13 27.92
C PHE A 962 -11.29 3.14 29.06
N GLY A 963 -10.22 3.92 29.10
CA GLY A 963 -10.17 5.13 29.93
C GLY A 963 -10.91 6.30 29.30
N GLU A 964 -10.98 6.30 27.96
CA GLU A 964 -11.65 7.31 27.15
C GLU A 964 -12.18 6.71 25.83
N VAL A 965 -13.41 7.05 25.46
CA VAL A 965 -13.99 6.72 24.14
C VAL A 965 -14.44 8.01 23.48
N LYS A 966 -13.95 8.28 22.26
CA LYS A 966 -14.23 9.52 21.54
C LYS A 966 -14.39 9.28 20.04
N HIS A 967 -15.06 10.19 19.37
CA HIS A 967 -15.08 10.16 17.90
C HIS A 967 -13.74 10.58 17.33
N LEU A 968 -13.30 9.89 16.28
CA LEU A 968 -12.03 10.13 15.63
C LEU A 968 -11.93 11.58 15.09
N ASN A 969 -13.06 12.16 14.68
CA ASN A 969 -13.17 13.48 14.06
C ASN A 969 -13.63 14.59 15.03
N GLU A 970 -13.75 14.32 16.32
CA GLU A 970 -14.06 15.34 17.32
C GLU A 970 -12.80 16.12 17.70
N SER A 971 -12.75 17.40 17.34
CA SER A 971 -11.88 18.35 18.04
C SER A 971 -12.49 18.59 19.43
N GLU A 972 -11.70 18.49 20.49
CA GLU A 972 -12.15 18.96 21.81
C GLU A 972 -12.68 20.41 21.65
N ARG A 973 -13.98 20.59 21.98
CA ARG A 973 -14.64 21.89 21.96
C ARG A 973 -14.17 22.76 23.13
#